data_f091d14c8e74653b8ca6867be77beccb
#
_entry.id   f091d14c8e74653b8ca6867be77beccb
#
_cell.length_a   1.000
_cell.length_b   1.000
_cell.length_c   1.000
_cell.angle_alpha   90.00
_cell.angle_beta   90.00
_cell.angle_gamma   90.00
#
_symmetry.space_group_name_H-M   'P 1'
#
loop_
_entity.id
_entity.type
_entity.pdbx_description
1 polymer ?
#
loop_
_entity_poly.entity_id
_entity_poly.type
_entity_poly.pdbx_seq_one_letter_code
_entity_poly.pdbx_strand_id
1 'polypeptide(L)'
;MQTRLIRWASACLLLMPTLLWAQPLKIDNSYRTGKLKNGLTYFVRHNAKEPGVADFYIAQRVGSILEEPRQRGLAHFLEHMAFNGTKHFRNDGTSPGIVPWCETIGVKFGTNLNAYTSIDETVYNISQVPMKRATVADSVLLILHDWSHYLLLQDKEIDKERGVIHEEWRTRRAKMAAQRMNEKLQPTIFKGSKYEDCMPIGSMDIVDNFPYKDLKDYYNKWYRPDLQAIVVVGDIDVNDMEARIKRVFADIPMPKNPAKRVYYPVPDNKKMIVAVEKDSEQPIVLAALYMKHPATPFALKAQTSYVRDGYIENLITSMLNERLTNLKRLNPSPVLSASARTGNFLVAQTKEAFSLSFGCKEDNIRGSFQAVVGEAERARRFGFTATELQRAKADALQRAQTRFAERNERRNRVLVMQAVRHFLSAEPMLTPEDKLNLVKRFDAEVSLNEVNEATRKLISNENQVLTVLAPQKEGFVLPSNQELEQYVLQAQADNNYQPYREEPLPTTLIEHAPKAGTIVSEQPYGHFGVTKLVLSNGIEVYVKPTNFAADQITMRLWGEGGLSLCPETDAPNFSFLPNAIVDGGVGTFSADRLGKMLAGKQVRVSPYVGQETQGISAQSNSKDLATMFQLAYLYFTAPRTDEAAFASNIDRRRAMLRNRNANPQVEYNDSLSIIAYGPNERTAPMTLERLNKVNYQRIMQLYRERFADATGFKMLLVGNVNLDSLRPLLCQYVASLPAAGRQEKMVNNFPPVRNVNETHIFTKKMNTPSALVTILYTFDLPYTPQSDLALDALRRVLSIAYTDSVREDKGGAYGVGVECEIDKYSNPNALLKIAFRTGPEKYDGLMPIVYRQLAHVAQGQINAESIRKIKAYYKKAHQQEVILNDYWNTIVYQQLRYGIDMHSNYDALVDQLSAADIQRVAQTIIKSNRRIEITMKSE
;
A
#
# COMPACT_ATOMS: atom_id res chain seq x y z
N MET A 1 40.82 -45.44 -29.12
CA MET A 1 39.57 -45.62 -28.31
C MET A 1 39.53 -44.74 -27.05
N GLN A 2 40.62 -44.51 -26.39
CA GLN A 2 40.67 -43.69 -25.16
C GLN A 2 40.40 -42.17 -25.37
N THR A 3 40.73 -41.58 -26.50
CA THR A 3 40.49 -40.16 -26.78
C THR A 3 39.01 -39.82 -27.11
N ARG A 4 38.17 -40.82 -27.48
CA ARG A 4 36.73 -40.59 -27.64
C ARG A 4 35.94 -40.68 -26.35
N LEU A 5 36.38 -41.52 -25.40
CA LEU A 5 35.77 -41.62 -24.05
C LEU A 5 35.98 -40.37 -23.18
N ILE A 6 37.12 -39.67 -23.29
CA ILE A 6 37.41 -38.43 -22.57
C ILE A 6 36.51 -37.27 -23.10
N ARG A 7 36.25 -37.22 -24.41
CA ARG A 7 35.36 -36.21 -24.99
C ARG A 7 33.88 -36.40 -24.58
N TRP A 8 33.42 -37.63 -24.41
CA TRP A 8 32.06 -37.92 -23.92
C TRP A 8 31.96 -37.67 -22.42
N ALA A 9 32.97 -37.97 -21.60
CA ALA A 9 32.99 -37.64 -20.18
C ALA A 9 33.01 -36.13 -19.93
N SER A 10 33.78 -35.35 -20.71
CA SER A 10 33.77 -33.89 -20.64
C SER A 10 32.48 -33.24 -21.09
N ALA A 11 31.81 -33.82 -22.13
CA ALA A 11 30.49 -33.35 -22.56
C ALA A 11 29.40 -33.66 -21.52
N CYS A 12 29.47 -34.81 -20.85
CA CYS A 12 28.54 -35.16 -19.77
C CYS A 12 28.76 -34.32 -18.51
N LEU A 13 30.01 -33.92 -18.18
CA LEU A 13 30.30 -33.03 -17.05
C LEU A 13 29.86 -31.57 -17.29
N LEU A 14 29.85 -31.10 -18.54
CA LEU A 14 29.34 -29.78 -18.91
C LEU A 14 27.79 -29.74 -19.04
N LEU A 15 27.14 -30.90 -19.24
CA LEU A 15 25.69 -31.02 -19.29
C LEU A 15 25.05 -31.28 -17.91
N MET A 16 25.80 -31.74 -16.89
CA MET A 16 25.27 -31.98 -15.55
C MET A 16 24.71 -30.71 -14.85
N PRO A 17 25.35 -29.53 -14.89
CA PRO A 17 24.76 -28.35 -14.28
C PRO A 17 23.49 -27.89 -15.00
N THR A 18 23.38 -28.04 -16.33
CA THR A 18 22.20 -27.63 -17.08
C THR A 18 20.98 -28.53 -16.84
N LEU A 19 21.18 -29.82 -16.59
CA LEU A 19 20.11 -30.76 -16.24
C LEU A 19 19.55 -30.55 -14.83
N LEU A 20 20.35 -30.05 -13.88
CA LEU A 20 19.90 -29.69 -12.53
C LEU A 20 18.99 -28.45 -12.51
N TRP A 21 19.12 -27.55 -13.48
CA TRP A 21 18.32 -26.34 -13.61
C TRP A 21 16.99 -26.54 -14.33
N ALA A 22 16.84 -27.59 -15.11
CA ALA A 22 15.62 -27.96 -15.81
C ALA A 22 14.66 -28.81 -14.94
N GLN A 23 14.87 -28.89 -13.64
CA GLN A 23 13.97 -29.62 -12.75
C GLN A 23 12.65 -28.88 -12.58
N PRO A 24 11.50 -29.55 -12.81
CA PRO A 24 10.21 -28.94 -12.57
C PRO A 24 10.01 -28.65 -11.08
N LEU A 25 9.46 -27.48 -10.82
CA LEU A 25 9.11 -27.06 -9.46
C LEU A 25 7.91 -27.88 -8.96
N LYS A 26 7.94 -28.28 -7.70
CA LYS A 26 6.79 -28.88 -7.05
C LYS A 26 5.76 -27.80 -6.71
N ILE A 27 4.50 -28.02 -7.10
CA ILE A 27 3.40 -27.18 -6.65
C ILE A 27 3.13 -27.47 -5.16
N ASP A 28 2.79 -26.43 -4.39
CA ASP A 28 2.38 -26.55 -2.99
C ASP A 28 1.21 -27.53 -2.86
N ASN A 29 1.48 -28.70 -2.33
CA ASN A 29 0.51 -29.79 -2.18
C ASN A 29 -0.56 -29.52 -1.09
N SER A 30 -0.46 -28.45 -0.36
CA SER A 30 -1.50 -27.99 0.57
C SER A 30 -2.76 -27.50 -0.18
N TYR A 31 -2.66 -27.27 -1.50
CA TYR A 31 -3.82 -26.97 -2.32
C TYR A 31 -4.34 -28.25 -2.97
N ARG A 32 -5.64 -28.53 -2.76
CA ARG A 32 -6.38 -29.45 -3.62
C ARG A 32 -6.70 -28.70 -4.93
N THR A 33 -6.19 -29.20 -6.04
CA THR A 33 -6.35 -28.62 -7.37
C THR A 33 -7.04 -29.59 -8.31
N GLY A 34 -7.80 -29.07 -9.24
CA GLY A 34 -8.43 -29.89 -10.27
C GLY A 34 -9.05 -29.08 -11.40
N LYS A 35 -9.55 -29.81 -12.40
CA LYS A 35 -10.25 -29.24 -13.54
C LYS A 35 -11.53 -30.00 -13.79
N LEU A 36 -12.66 -29.30 -13.93
CA LEU A 36 -13.95 -29.89 -14.25
C LEU A 36 -14.03 -30.31 -15.72
N LYS A 37 -15.03 -31.14 -16.07
CA LYS A 37 -15.24 -31.58 -17.46
C LYS A 37 -15.50 -30.43 -18.44
N ASN A 38 -16.13 -29.34 -17.95
CA ASN A 38 -16.36 -28.13 -18.74
C ASN A 38 -15.13 -27.20 -18.87
N GLY A 39 -14.00 -27.56 -18.25
CA GLY A 39 -12.75 -26.81 -18.36
C GLY A 39 -12.46 -25.89 -17.17
N LEU A 40 -13.39 -25.65 -16.24
CA LEU A 40 -13.19 -24.80 -15.08
C LEU A 40 -12.13 -25.39 -14.15
N THR A 41 -11.17 -24.54 -13.73
CA THR A 41 -10.10 -24.93 -12.80
C THR A 41 -10.54 -24.59 -11.37
N TYR A 42 -10.05 -25.33 -10.35
CA TYR A 42 -10.27 -24.96 -8.97
C TYR A 42 -9.04 -25.21 -8.11
N PHE A 43 -8.93 -24.38 -7.03
CA PHE A 43 -7.94 -24.47 -5.99
C PHE A 43 -8.64 -24.36 -4.65
N VAL A 44 -8.45 -25.35 -3.78
CA VAL A 44 -9.06 -25.38 -2.43
C VAL A 44 -7.96 -25.64 -1.41
N ARG A 45 -7.94 -24.84 -0.32
CA ARG A 45 -6.95 -25.00 0.74
C ARG A 45 -7.56 -24.70 2.10
N HIS A 46 -7.27 -25.58 3.07
CA HIS A 46 -7.53 -25.29 4.49
C HIS A 46 -6.49 -24.29 5.03
N ASN A 47 -6.95 -23.33 5.82
CA ASN A 47 -6.12 -22.38 6.56
C ASN A 47 -6.79 -22.03 7.90
N ALA A 48 -6.16 -22.44 9.00
CA ALA A 48 -6.67 -22.23 10.36
C ALA A 48 -6.29 -20.86 10.97
N LYS A 49 -5.48 -20.03 10.28
CA LYS A 49 -5.02 -18.74 10.81
C LYS A 49 -6.16 -17.74 11.04
N GLU A 50 -7.18 -17.79 10.21
CA GLU A 50 -8.39 -16.97 10.34
C GLU A 50 -9.58 -17.91 10.65
N PRO A 51 -9.80 -18.24 11.94
CA PRO A 51 -10.77 -19.27 12.31
C PRO A 51 -12.20 -18.85 12.00
N GLY A 52 -12.98 -19.81 11.52
CA GLY A 52 -14.40 -19.65 11.20
C GLY A 52 -14.71 -18.80 9.97
N VAL A 53 -13.71 -18.43 9.15
CA VAL A 53 -13.91 -17.66 7.91
C VAL A 53 -13.16 -18.26 6.72
N ALA A 54 -13.67 -17.99 5.51
CA ALA A 54 -13.01 -18.36 4.26
C ALA A 54 -13.14 -17.25 3.21
N ASP A 55 -12.19 -17.24 2.27
CA ASP A 55 -12.15 -16.35 1.11
C ASP A 55 -12.50 -17.13 -0.16
N PHE A 56 -13.39 -16.56 -0.97
CA PHE A 56 -13.93 -17.13 -2.19
C PHE A 56 -13.64 -16.21 -3.36
N TYR A 57 -12.92 -16.70 -4.37
CA TYR A 57 -12.54 -15.92 -5.56
C TYR A 57 -12.90 -16.66 -6.84
N ILE A 58 -13.28 -15.90 -7.85
CA ILE A 58 -13.27 -16.35 -9.24
C ILE A 58 -12.30 -15.49 -10.04
N ALA A 59 -11.27 -16.11 -10.59
CA ALA A 59 -10.28 -15.46 -11.42
C ALA A 59 -10.52 -15.83 -12.88
N GLN A 60 -10.44 -14.85 -13.78
CA GLN A 60 -10.73 -15.02 -15.21
C GLN A 60 -9.56 -14.49 -16.05
N ARG A 61 -9.11 -15.25 -17.04
CA ARG A 61 -8.16 -14.83 -18.09
C ARG A 61 -8.85 -13.98 -19.15
N VAL A 62 -9.68 -13.05 -18.70
CA VAL A 62 -10.57 -12.20 -19.51
C VAL A 62 -10.42 -10.77 -19.05
N GLY A 63 -10.05 -9.87 -19.94
CA GLY A 63 -9.86 -8.46 -19.64
C GLY A 63 -9.98 -7.59 -20.90
N SER A 64 -9.69 -6.31 -20.78
CA SER A 64 -9.91 -5.33 -21.85
C SER A 64 -9.13 -5.59 -23.15
N ILE A 65 -8.03 -6.36 -23.11
CA ILE A 65 -7.28 -6.77 -24.31
C ILE A 65 -8.12 -7.59 -25.30
N LEU A 66 -9.22 -8.20 -24.84
CA LEU A 66 -10.09 -9.03 -25.66
C LEU A 66 -11.25 -8.25 -26.30
N GLU A 67 -11.37 -6.96 -25.99
CA GLU A 67 -12.39 -6.09 -26.55
C GLU A 67 -12.15 -5.84 -28.05
N GLU A 68 -13.24 -5.80 -28.80
CA GLU A 68 -13.26 -5.26 -30.16
C GLU A 68 -13.26 -3.72 -30.10
N PRO A 69 -12.88 -2.99 -31.16
CA PRO A 69 -12.84 -1.52 -31.12
C PRO A 69 -14.14 -0.86 -30.64
N ARG A 70 -15.29 -1.44 -30.97
CA ARG A 70 -16.62 -0.97 -30.51
C ARG A 70 -16.96 -1.34 -29.07
N GLN A 71 -16.15 -2.15 -28.43
CA GLN A 71 -16.35 -2.67 -27.08
C GLN A 71 -15.41 -2.06 -26.03
N ARG A 72 -14.66 -1.02 -26.37
CA ARG A 72 -13.64 -0.43 -25.47
C ARG A 72 -14.26 0.13 -24.20
N GLY A 73 -13.92 -0.52 -23.08
CA GLY A 73 -14.43 -0.24 -21.74
C GLY A 73 -15.50 -1.25 -21.28
N LEU A 74 -15.93 -2.18 -22.13
CA LEU A 74 -17.00 -3.10 -21.76
C LEU A 74 -16.55 -4.25 -20.86
N ALA A 75 -15.28 -4.58 -20.84
CA ALA A 75 -14.73 -5.54 -19.85
C ALA A 75 -14.90 -5.00 -18.41
N HIS A 76 -14.57 -3.74 -18.20
CA HIS A 76 -14.72 -3.05 -16.92
C HIS A 76 -16.22 -2.77 -16.61
N PHE A 77 -16.99 -2.38 -17.62
CA PHE A 77 -18.43 -2.23 -17.47
C PHE A 77 -19.10 -3.51 -17.00
N LEU A 78 -18.68 -4.65 -17.56
CA LEU A 78 -19.20 -5.96 -17.17
C LEU A 78 -18.85 -6.34 -15.72
N GLU A 79 -17.67 -5.90 -15.23
CA GLU A 79 -17.32 -6.05 -13.82
C GLU A 79 -18.35 -5.38 -12.91
N HIS A 80 -18.75 -4.15 -13.20
CA HIS A 80 -19.77 -3.43 -12.45
C HIS A 80 -21.13 -4.14 -12.53
N MET A 81 -21.52 -4.59 -13.72
CA MET A 81 -22.79 -5.30 -13.93
C MET A 81 -22.88 -6.61 -13.14
N ALA A 82 -21.77 -7.20 -12.72
CA ALA A 82 -21.78 -8.39 -11.89
C ALA A 82 -22.41 -8.17 -10.50
N PHE A 83 -22.53 -6.92 -10.04
CA PHE A 83 -23.20 -6.56 -8.79
C PHE A 83 -24.66 -6.13 -8.97
N ASN A 84 -25.11 -5.91 -10.22
CA ASN A 84 -26.40 -5.31 -10.59
C ASN A 84 -27.48 -6.32 -11.00
N GLY A 85 -27.38 -7.55 -10.54
CA GLY A 85 -28.37 -8.59 -10.74
C GLY A 85 -27.85 -9.82 -11.48
N THR A 86 -28.11 -10.97 -10.88
CA THR A 86 -27.77 -12.29 -11.42
C THR A 86 -28.97 -13.21 -11.37
N LYS A 87 -28.84 -14.39 -11.95
CA LYS A 87 -29.93 -15.39 -12.03
C LYS A 87 -30.58 -15.65 -10.67
N HIS A 88 -29.82 -15.80 -9.62
CA HIS A 88 -30.30 -16.16 -8.28
C HIS A 88 -30.36 -14.96 -7.32
N PHE A 89 -29.64 -13.88 -7.60
CA PHE A 89 -29.56 -12.64 -6.80
C PHE A 89 -30.02 -11.45 -7.66
N ARG A 90 -31.33 -11.33 -7.83
CA ARG A 90 -31.92 -10.45 -8.86
C ARG A 90 -31.98 -8.97 -8.49
N ASN A 91 -32.06 -8.65 -7.20
CA ASN A 91 -32.23 -7.27 -6.70
C ASN A 91 -33.54 -6.61 -7.22
N ASP A 92 -34.60 -7.37 -7.40
CA ASP A 92 -35.88 -6.97 -8.02
C ASP A 92 -37.06 -7.01 -7.04
N GLY A 93 -36.83 -7.15 -5.75
CA GLY A 93 -37.84 -7.32 -4.72
C GLY A 93 -38.28 -8.78 -4.52
N THR A 94 -38.00 -9.67 -5.48
CA THR A 94 -38.31 -11.12 -5.35
C THR A 94 -37.12 -11.87 -4.72
N SER A 95 -35.90 -11.38 -4.93
CA SER A 95 -34.72 -11.87 -4.27
C SER A 95 -33.75 -10.72 -3.94
N PRO A 96 -33.01 -10.79 -2.83
CA PRO A 96 -32.02 -9.78 -2.52
C PRO A 96 -30.91 -9.76 -3.58
N GLY A 97 -30.32 -8.59 -3.82
CA GLY A 97 -29.10 -8.48 -4.60
C GLY A 97 -27.89 -9.06 -3.86
N ILE A 98 -26.78 -9.26 -4.58
CA ILE A 98 -25.53 -9.80 -4.01
C ILE A 98 -25.03 -8.93 -2.85
N VAL A 99 -24.96 -7.61 -3.05
CA VAL A 99 -24.47 -6.67 -2.04
C VAL A 99 -25.30 -6.71 -0.76
N PRO A 100 -26.65 -6.50 -0.81
CA PRO A 100 -27.49 -6.59 0.40
C PRO A 100 -27.38 -7.96 1.10
N TRP A 101 -27.33 -9.05 0.33
CA TRP A 101 -27.22 -10.39 0.92
C TRP A 101 -25.86 -10.56 1.65
N CYS A 102 -24.75 -10.17 1.02
CA CYS A 102 -23.40 -10.26 1.62
C CYS A 102 -23.31 -9.46 2.93
N GLU A 103 -23.93 -8.28 2.98
CA GLU A 103 -23.94 -7.44 4.18
C GLU A 103 -24.68 -8.09 5.35
N THR A 104 -25.72 -8.93 5.10
CA THR A 104 -26.42 -9.66 6.16
C THR A 104 -25.53 -10.65 6.92
N ILE A 105 -24.44 -11.08 6.31
CA ILE A 105 -23.45 -11.99 6.90
C ILE A 105 -22.17 -11.25 7.34
N GLY A 106 -22.17 -9.91 7.38
CA GLY A 106 -21.03 -9.08 7.79
C GLY A 106 -19.92 -8.96 6.73
N VAL A 107 -20.23 -9.23 5.47
CA VAL A 107 -19.33 -9.03 4.32
C VAL A 107 -19.66 -7.68 3.68
N LYS A 108 -18.72 -6.73 3.75
CA LYS A 108 -18.92 -5.35 3.33
C LYS A 108 -18.48 -5.13 1.88
N PHE A 109 -19.32 -4.45 1.08
CA PHE A 109 -18.97 -4.00 -0.26
C PHE A 109 -17.79 -3.02 -0.26
N GLY A 110 -16.90 -3.13 -1.25
CA GLY A 110 -15.68 -2.33 -1.36
C GLY A 110 -14.55 -2.73 -0.41
N THR A 111 -14.81 -3.59 0.58
CA THR A 111 -13.81 -4.09 1.53
C THR A 111 -13.60 -5.60 1.42
N ASN A 112 -14.65 -6.37 1.61
CA ASN A 112 -14.63 -7.83 1.58
C ASN A 112 -15.26 -8.40 0.31
N LEU A 113 -16.26 -7.72 -0.23
CA LEU A 113 -16.89 -7.98 -1.52
C LEU A 113 -16.34 -6.95 -2.51
N ASN A 114 -15.63 -7.40 -3.52
CA ASN A 114 -14.95 -6.51 -4.48
C ASN A 114 -14.66 -7.24 -5.80
N ALA A 115 -14.23 -6.47 -6.80
CA ALA A 115 -13.71 -6.98 -8.05
C ALA A 115 -12.63 -6.04 -8.61
N TYR A 116 -11.91 -6.49 -9.61
CA TYR A 116 -11.08 -5.63 -10.45
C TYR A 116 -10.98 -6.19 -11.87
N THR A 117 -10.92 -5.29 -12.83
CA THR A 117 -10.62 -5.59 -14.23
C THR A 117 -9.27 -4.97 -14.60
N SER A 118 -8.42 -5.79 -15.20
CA SER A 118 -7.16 -5.38 -15.80
C SER A 118 -7.18 -5.64 -17.31
N ILE A 119 -6.05 -5.43 -17.96
CA ILE A 119 -5.93 -5.64 -19.39
C ILE A 119 -6.10 -7.13 -19.74
N ASP A 120 -5.51 -8.03 -18.99
CA ASP A 120 -5.49 -9.46 -19.29
C ASP A 120 -6.41 -10.32 -18.42
N GLU A 121 -7.02 -9.74 -17.37
CA GLU A 121 -7.72 -10.50 -16.34
C GLU A 121 -8.83 -9.71 -15.66
N THR A 122 -9.83 -10.44 -15.13
CA THR A 122 -10.85 -9.94 -14.22
C THR A 122 -10.97 -10.90 -13.04
N VAL A 123 -11.04 -10.38 -11.83
CA VAL A 123 -11.14 -11.16 -10.60
C VAL A 123 -12.23 -10.60 -9.72
N TYR A 124 -13.13 -11.47 -9.25
CA TYR A 124 -14.16 -11.13 -8.26
C TYR A 124 -13.87 -11.86 -6.95
N ASN A 125 -14.18 -11.25 -5.83
CA ASN A 125 -13.94 -11.87 -4.53
C ASN A 125 -15.03 -11.58 -3.50
N ILE A 126 -15.26 -12.58 -2.65
CA ILE A 126 -16.00 -12.50 -1.40
C ILE A 126 -15.07 -13.01 -0.31
N SER A 127 -14.51 -12.11 0.46
CA SER A 127 -13.48 -12.42 1.46
C SER A 127 -14.05 -12.44 2.87
N GLN A 128 -13.43 -13.25 3.74
CA GLN A 128 -13.78 -13.37 5.15
C GLN A 128 -15.24 -13.77 5.37
N VAL A 129 -15.73 -14.70 4.57
CA VAL A 129 -17.07 -15.25 4.68
C VAL A 129 -17.18 -16.10 5.95
N PRO A 130 -18.17 -15.87 6.85
CA PRO A 130 -18.35 -16.68 8.05
C PRO A 130 -18.82 -18.10 7.70
N MET A 131 -18.06 -19.11 8.15
CA MET A 131 -18.28 -20.53 7.80
C MET A 131 -19.13 -21.30 8.82
N LYS A 132 -19.66 -20.65 9.86
CA LYS A 132 -20.47 -21.29 10.92
C LYS A 132 -21.73 -22.00 10.42
N ARG A 133 -22.28 -21.59 9.28
CA ARG A 133 -23.48 -22.16 8.67
C ARG A 133 -23.15 -22.65 7.26
N ALA A 134 -23.36 -23.93 6.99
CA ALA A 134 -23.09 -24.55 5.69
C ALA A 134 -23.84 -23.87 4.53
N THR A 135 -25.06 -23.37 4.77
CA THR A 135 -25.87 -22.64 3.79
C THR A 135 -25.22 -21.35 3.29
N VAL A 136 -24.35 -20.72 4.09
CA VAL A 136 -23.61 -19.52 3.67
C VAL A 136 -22.62 -19.87 2.59
N ALA A 137 -21.86 -20.96 2.75
CA ALA A 137 -20.92 -21.44 1.72
C ALA A 137 -21.62 -21.76 0.40
N ASP A 138 -22.80 -22.44 0.47
CA ASP A 138 -23.58 -22.75 -0.73
C ASP A 138 -24.05 -21.48 -1.45
N SER A 139 -24.54 -20.47 -0.70
CA SER A 139 -24.96 -19.19 -1.29
C SER A 139 -23.78 -18.44 -1.91
N VAL A 140 -22.61 -18.43 -1.27
CA VAL A 140 -21.41 -17.78 -1.84
C VAL A 140 -20.93 -18.50 -3.10
N LEU A 141 -20.90 -19.83 -3.10
CA LEU A 141 -20.57 -20.59 -4.31
C LEU A 141 -21.59 -20.33 -5.43
N LEU A 142 -22.88 -20.13 -5.09
CA LEU A 142 -23.92 -19.78 -6.06
C LEU A 142 -23.70 -18.36 -6.63
N ILE A 143 -23.20 -17.41 -5.81
CA ILE A 143 -22.80 -16.09 -6.33
C ILE A 143 -21.64 -16.25 -7.34
N LEU A 144 -20.58 -17.00 -7.00
CA LEU A 144 -19.47 -17.23 -7.91
C LEU A 144 -19.91 -17.95 -9.19
N HIS A 145 -20.86 -18.90 -9.09
CA HIS A 145 -21.48 -19.57 -10.22
C HIS A 145 -22.21 -18.59 -11.14
N ASP A 146 -22.98 -17.68 -10.55
CA ASP A 146 -23.70 -16.67 -11.31
C ASP A 146 -22.73 -15.68 -11.98
N TRP A 147 -21.66 -15.27 -11.29
CA TRP A 147 -20.60 -14.46 -11.87
C TRP A 147 -19.87 -15.17 -13.03
N SER A 148 -19.80 -16.49 -12.98
CA SER A 148 -19.16 -17.26 -14.03
C SER A 148 -19.89 -17.17 -15.37
N HIS A 149 -21.26 -17.26 -15.35
CA HIS A 149 -22.04 -17.35 -16.61
C HIS A 149 -23.50 -16.86 -16.54
N TYR A 150 -24.01 -16.36 -15.43
CA TYR A 150 -25.44 -16.10 -15.25
C TYR A 150 -25.76 -14.65 -14.81
N LEU A 151 -25.02 -13.67 -15.35
CA LEU A 151 -25.35 -12.25 -15.20
C LEU A 151 -26.63 -11.92 -16.02
N LEU A 152 -27.52 -11.11 -15.45
CA LEU A 152 -28.78 -10.76 -16.14
C LEU A 152 -28.59 -9.68 -17.21
N LEU A 153 -27.66 -8.75 -17.04
CA LEU A 153 -27.36 -7.66 -17.96
C LEU A 153 -28.62 -6.94 -18.45
N GLN A 154 -29.47 -6.54 -17.49
CA GLN A 154 -30.74 -5.85 -17.77
C GLN A 154 -30.44 -4.45 -18.32
N ASP A 155 -31.12 -4.08 -19.38
CA ASP A 155 -30.93 -2.82 -20.11
C ASP A 155 -31.06 -1.59 -19.19
N LYS A 156 -32.02 -1.60 -18.27
CA LYS A 156 -32.24 -0.53 -17.27
C LYS A 156 -31.04 -0.37 -16.32
N GLU A 157 -30.42 -1.47 -15.86
CA GLU A 157 -29.28 -1.42 -14.98
C GLU A 157 -28.01 -1.02 -15.74
N ILE A 158 -27.89 -1.39 -17.03
CA ILE A 158 -26.82 -0.92 -17.91
C ILE A 158 -26.88 0.61 -18.02
N ASP A 159 -28.06 1.19 -18.30
CA ASP A 159 -28.20 2.64 -18.44
C ASP A 159 -27.88 3.39 -17.15
N LYS A 160 -28.27 2.83 -16.00
CA LYS A 160 -27.91 3.39 -14.69
C LYS A 160 -26.39 3.38 -14.45
N GLU A 161 -25.71 2.28 -14.81
CA GLU A 161 -24.30 2.09 -14.55
C GLU A 161 -23.38 2.98 -15.42
N ARG A 162 -23.84 3.43 -16.61
CA ARG A 162 -23.09 4.38 -17.46
C ARG A 162 -22.64 5.60 -16.66
N GLY A 163 -23.56 6.19 -15.86
CA GLY A 163 -23.25 7.35 -15.03
C GLY A 163 -22.22 7.08 -13.93
N VAL A 164 -22.24 5.89 -13.34
CA VAL A 164 -21.28 5.48 -12.29
C VAL A 164 -19.87 5.34 -12.86
N ILE A 165 -19.73 4.68 -14.00
CA ILE A 165 -18.43 4.52 -14.69
C ILE A 165 -17.90 5.86 -15.19
N HIS A 166 -18.77 6.74 -15.69
CA HIS A 166 -18.37 8.08 -16.09
C HIS A 166 -17.80 8.89 -14.90
N GLU A 167 -18.40 8.81 -13.71
CA GLU A 167 -17.88 9.48 -12.52
C GLU A 167 -16.58 8.84 -12.01
N GLU A 168 -16.41 7.54 -12.18
CA GLU A 168 -15.15 6.88 -11.87
C GLU A 168 -14.02 7.37 -12.79
N TRP A 169 -14.26 7.41 -14.10
CA TRP A 169 -13.35 7.95 -15.09
C TRP A 169 -12.96 9.40 -14.75
N ARG A 170 -13.96 10.25 -14.45
CA ARG A 170 -13.74 11.64 -14.04
C ARG A 170 -12.89 11.72 -12.79
N THR A 171 -13.21 10.95 -11.77
CA THR A 171 -12.51 10.94 -10.48
C THR A 171 -11.06 10.50 -10.62
N ARG A 172 -10.77 9.47 -11.40
CA ARG A 172 -9.40 8.97 -11.64
C ARG A 172 -8.55 10.00 -12.40
N ARG A 173 -9.09 10.60 -13.44
CA ARG A 173 -8.38 11.62 -14.24
C ARG A 173 -8.15 12.92 -13.47
N ALA A 174 -9.12 13.35 -12.66
CA ALA A 174 -9.00 14.55 -11.86
C ALA A 174 -7.96 14.45 -10.74
N LYS A 175 -7.70 13.24 -10.21
CA LYS A 175 -6.73 13.04 -9.13
C LYS A 175 -5.28 13.09 -9.58
N MET A 176 -4.97 12.63 -10.78
CA MET A 176 -3.58 12.43 -11.22
C MET A 176 -3.36 12.85 -12.67
N ALA A 177 -2.59 13.93 -12.87
CA ALA A 177 -2.11 14.33 -14.18
C ALA A 177 -1.38 13.20 -14.92
N ALA A 178 -0.57 12.41 -14.20
CA ALA A 178 0.15 11.26 -14.76
C ALA A 178 -0.80 10.24 -15.43
N GLN A 179 -2.02 10.04 -14.90
CA GLN A 179 -3.00 9.16 -15.54
C GLN A 179 -3.38 9.66 -16.93
N ARG A 180 -3.73 10.94 -17.04
CA ARG A 180 -4.10 11.57 -18.33
C ARG A 180 -2.98 11.51 -19.35
N MET A 181 -1.74 11.76 -18.89
CA MET A 181 -0.55 11.73 -19.74
C MET A 181 -0.21 10.32 -20.21
N ASN A 182 -0.27 9.33 -19.32
CA ASN A 182 -0.01 7.93 -19.67
C ASN A 182 -1.01 7.39 -20.70
N GLU A 183 -2.29 7.76 -20.59
CA GLU A 183 -3.32 7.42 -21.58
C GLU A 183 -2.95 7.94 -22.99
N LYS A 184 -2.43 9.17 -23.08
CA LYS A 184 -2.00 9.77 -24.34
C LYS A 184 -0.70 9.17 -24.89
N LEU A 185 0.20 8.70 -24.00
CA LEU A 185 1.47 8.10 -24.42
C LEU A 185 1.31 6.65 -24.89
N GLN A 186 0.27 5.96 -24.44
CA GLN A 186 0.09 4.53 -24.69
C GLN A 186 0.13 4.14 -26.18
N PRO A 187 -0.54 4.85 -27.12
CA PRO A 187 -0.46 4.52 -28.56
C PRO A 187 0.97 4.64 -29.12
N THR A 188 1.79 5.57 -28.61
CA THR A 188 3.18 5.71 -29.02
C THR A 188 4.07 4.60 -28.48
N ILE A 189 3.91 4.26 -27.21
CA ILE A 189 4.70 3.26 -26.48
C ILE A 189 4.45 1.87 -27.03
N PHE A 190 3.19 1.53 -27.34
CA PHE A 190 2.76 0.20 -27.76
C PHE A 190 2.43 0.11 -29.25
N LYS A 191 2.93 1.05 -30.07
CA LYS A 191 2.64 1.10 -31.50
C LYS A 191 2.84 -0.26 -32.18
N GLY A 192 1.82 -0.70 -32.88
CA GLY A 192 1.80 -1.99 -33.58
C GLY A 192 1.47 -3.20 -32.70
N SER A 193 1.02 -2.96 -31.46
CA SER A 193 0.49 -3.99 -30.56
C SER A 193 -0.96 -3.68 -30.20
N LYS A 194 -1.74 -4.71 -29.84
CA LYS A 194 -3.09 -4.52 -29.28
C LYS A 194 -3.08 -3.70 -27.98
N TYR A 195 -1.94 -3.63 -27.27
CA TYR A 195 -1.77 -2.85 -26.05
C TYR A 195 -1.83 -1.34 -26.30
N GLU A 196 -1.75 -0.86 -27.53
CA GLU A 196 -1.86 0.59 -27.83
C GLU A 196 -3.24 1.18 -27.48
N ASP A 197 -4.27 0.34 -27.40
CA ASP A 197 -5.65 0.80 -27.26
C ASP A 197 -6.53 -0.21 -26.49
N CYS A 198 -6.17 -0.51 -25.25
CA CYS A 198 -6.84 -1.53 -24.46
C CYS A 198 -6.94 -1.18 -22.95
N MET A 199 -6.95 0.11 -22.59
CA MET A 199 -7.13 0.49 -21.17
C MET A 199 -8.52 0.07 -20.68
N PRO A 200 -8.63 -0.54 -19.47
CA PRO A 200 -9.90 -1.08 -18.97
C PRO A 200 -11.01 -0.06 -18.83
N ILE A 201 -10.69 1.19 -18.49
CA ILE A 201 -11.70 2.26 -18.40
C ILE A 201 -12.33 2.62 -19.78
N GLY A 202 -11.65 2.29 -20.86
CA GLY A 202 -12.09 2.43 -22.24
C GLY A 202 -12.32 3.86 -22.73
N SER A 203 -13.26 4.00 -23.66
CA SER A 203 -13.69 5.27 -24.24
C SER A 203 -15.04 5.67 -23.70
N MET A 204 -15.18 6.87 -23.16
CA MET A 204 -16.46 7.36 -22.66
C MET A 204 -17.51 7.49 -23.76
N ASP A 205 -17.11 7.84 -24.99
CA ASP A 205 -18.02 7.86 -26.14
C ASP A 205 -18.67 6.50 -26.38
N ILE A 206 -17.94 5.41 -26.14
CA ILE A 206 -18.46 4.05 -26.24
C ILE A 206 -19.26 3.72 -24.98
N VAL A 207 -18.72 3.95 -23.78
CA VAL A 207 -19.38 3.66 -22.51
C VAL A 207 -20.75 4.33 -22.41
N ASP A 208 -20.88 5.57 -22.87
CA ASP A 208 -22.13 6.30 -22.83
C ASP A 208 -23.17 5.84 -23.88
N ASN A 209 -22.71 5.27 -25.01
CA ASN A 209 -23.57 5.06 -26.19
C ASN A 209 -23.60 3.64 -26.75
N PHE A 210 -22.87 2.68 -26.21
CA PHE A 210 -22.83 1.33 -26.78
C PHE A 210 -24.22 0.66 -26.81
N PRO A 211 -24.57 -0.08 -27.86
CA PRO A 211 -25.75 -0.93 -27.90
C PRO A 211 -25.63 -2.07 -26.87
N TYR A 212 -26.69 -2.37 -26.12
CA TYR A 212 -26.70 -3.45 -25.11
C TYR A 212 -26.17 -4.79 -25.65
N LYS A 213 -26.37 -5.05 -26.95
CA LYS A 213 -25.87 -6.23 -27.64
C LYS A 213 -24.36 -6.36 -27.56
N ASP A 214 -23.61 -5.26 -27.61
CA ASP A 214 -22.15 -5.30 -27.63
C ASP A 214 -21.57 -5.80 -26.29
N LEU A 215 -22.20 -5.42 -25.18
CA LEU A 215 -21.85 -5.93 -23.86
C LEU A 215 -22.21 -7.43 -23.73
N LYS A 216 -23.41 -7.80 -24.18
CA LYS A 216 -23.89 -9.18 -24.18
C LYS A 216 -23.04 -10.07 -25.09
N ASP A 217 -22.61 -9.59 -26.27
CA ASP A 217 -21.69 -10.30 -27.18
C ASP A 217 -20.33 -10.55 -26.52
N TYR A 218 -19.74 -9.54 -25.84
CA TYR A 218 -18.49 -9.68 -25.11
C TYR A 218 -18.61 -10.74 -24.01
N TYR A 219 -19.66 -10.63 -23.20
CA TYR A 219 -19.95 -11.56 -22.12
C TYR A 219 -20.09 -13.01 -22.62
N ASN A 220 -20.97 -13.26 -23.57
CA ASN A 220 -21.22 -14.60 -24.14
C ASN A 220 -19.99 -15.21 -24.81
N LYS A 221 -19.11 -14.38 -25.36
CA LYS A 221 -17.88 -14.83 -26.00
C LYS A 221 -16.80 -15.24 -25.02
N TRP A 222 -16.63 -14.52 -23.91
CA TRP A 222 -15.47 -14.63 -23.06
C TRP A 222 -15.73 -15.19 -21.65
N TYR A 223 -16.93 -15.03 -21.07
CA TYR A 223 -17.27 -15.58 -19.76
C TYR A 223 -17.63 -17.04 -19.84
N ARG A 224 -16.60 -17.88 -19.80
CA ARG A 224 -16.72 -19.32 -20.00
C ARG A 224 -15.73 -20.10 -19.14
N PRO A 225 -16.05 -21.36 -18.75
CA PRO A 225 -15.34 -22.08 -17.71
C PRO A 225 -13.88 -22.40 -18.00
N ASP A 226 -13.46 -22.58 -19.27
CA ASP A 226 -12.06 -22.87 -19.63
C ASP A 226 -11.10 -21.69 -19.38
N LEU A 227 -11.61 -20.48 -19.21
CA LEU A 227 -10.87 -19.27 -18.89
C LEU A 227 -10.97 -18.88 -17.41
N GLN A 228 -11.62 -19.70 -16.56
CA GLN A 228 -11.95 -19.37 -15.20
C GLN A 228 -11.34 -20.33 -14.17
N ALA A 229 -11.05 -19.82 -12.99
CA ALA A 229 -10.68 -20.61 -11.83
C ALA A 229 -11.42 -20.17 -10.57
N ILE A 230 -11.93 -21.12 -9.80
CA ILE A 230 -12.46 -20.92 -8.47
C ILE A 230 -11.34 -21.15 -7.47
N VAL A 231 -11.14 -20.21 -6.54
CA VAL A 231 -10.17 -20.32 -5.46
C VAL A 231 -10.88 -20.15 -4.13
N VAL A 232 -10.77 -21.15 -3.25
CA VAL A 232 -11.33 -21.12 -1.90
C VAL A 232 -10.25 -21.44 -0.89
N VAL A 233 -10.01 -20.53 0.06
CA VAL A 233 -9.04 -20.71 1.14
C VAL A 233 -9.65 -20.25 2.46
N GLY A 234 -9.53 -21.06 3.50
CA GLY A 234 -9.99 -20.67 4.83
C GLY A 234 -10.20 -21.85 5.78
N ASP A 235 -10.93 -21.61 6.83
CA ASP A 235 -11.28 -22.63 7.84
C ASP A 235 -12.43 -23.50 7.31
N ILE A 236 -12.09 -24.44 6.42
CA ILE A 236 -13.00 -25.29 5.66
C ILE A 236 -12.53 -26.73 5.62
N ASP A 237 -13.47 -27.67 5.47
CA ASP A 237 -13.16 -29.01 5.01
C ASP A 237 -12.92 -29.02 3.50
N VAL A 238 -11.71 -29.44 3.10
CA VAL A 238 -11.27 -29.40 1.70
C VAL A 238 -12.07 -30.38 0.83
N ASN A 239 -12.43 -31.56 1.36
CA ASN A 239 -13.17 -32.57 0.59
C ASN A 239 -14.63 -32.15 0.37
N ASP A 240 -15.28 -31.61 1.42
CA ASP A 240 -16.63 -31.06 1.31
C ASP A 240 -16.68 -29.89 0.33
N MET A 241 -15.74 -28.95 0.43
CA MET A 241 -15.68 -27.78 -0.45
C MET A 241 -15.43 -28.19 -1.92
N GLU A 242 -14.52 -29.14 -2.15
CA GLU A 242 -14.28 -29.68 -3.49
C GLU A 242 -15.55 -30.33 -4.06
N ALA A 243 -16.27 -31.12 -3.25
CA ALA A 243 -17.52 -31.75 -3.67
C ALA A 243 -18.60 -30.71 -4.03
N ARG A 244 -18.72 -29.63 -3.24
CA ARG A 244 -19.64 -28.51 -3.52
C ARG A 244 -19.28 -27.81 -4.82
N ILE A 245 -18.00 -27.48 -5.06
CA ILE A 245 -17.53 -26.86 -6.30
C ILE A 245 -17.87 -27.76 -7.49
N LYS A 246 -17.57 -29.04 -7.43
CA LYS A 246 -17.87 -29.99 -8.50
C LYS A 246 -19.38 -30.06 -8.81
N ARG A 247 -20.25 -29.98 -7.79
CA ARG A 247 -21.70 -29.96 -7.95
C ARG A 247 -22.21 -28.66 -8.53
N VAL A 248 -21.79 -27.53 -7.96
CA VAL A 248 -22.35 -26.20 -8.29
C VAL A 248 -21.93 -25.75 -9.71
N PHE A 249 -20.71 -26.01 -10.13
CA PHE A 249 -20.17 -25.52 -11.39
C PHE A 249 -20.23 -26.53 -12.57
N ALA A 250 -20.84 -27.69 -12.37
CA ALA A 250 -20.93 -28.73 -13.39
C ALA A 250 -21.83 -28.38 -14.58
N ASP A 251 -22.85 -27.58 -14.35
CA ASP A 251 -23.89 -27.18 -15.32
C ASP A 251 -23.49 -26.03 -16.22
N ILE A 252 -22.39 -25.33 -15.92
CA ILE A 252 -21.94 -24.17 -16.71
C ILE A 252 -21.58 -24.64 -18.12
N PRO A 253 -22.23 -24.09 -19.16
CA PRO A 253 -22.04 -24.59 -20.52
C PRO A 253 -20.68 -24.14 -21.09
N MET A 254 -20.09 -25.02 -21.91
CA MET A 254 -18.93 -24.69 -22.73
C MET A 254 -19.36 -24.56 -24.19
N PRO A 255 -19.04 -23.43 -24.86
CA PRO A 255 -19.33 -23.28 -26.29
C PRO A 255 -18.68 -24.37 -27.12
N LYS A 256 -19.35 -24.83 -28.18
CA LYS A 256 -18.82 -25.90 -29.08
C LYS A 256 -17.54 -25.47 -29.80
N ASN A 257 -17.47 -24.20 -30.24
CA ASN A 257 -16.31 -23.62 -30.93
C ASN A 257 -15.88 -22.35 -30.20
N PRO A 258 -15.19 -22.46 -29.04
CA PRO A 258 -14.82 -21.29 -28.26
C PRO A 258 -13.78 -20.44 -28.98
N ALA A 259 -13.92 -19.13 -28.94
CA ALA A 259 -12.94 -18.19 -29.47
C ALA A 259 -11.57 -18.41 -28.78
N LYS A 260 -10.50 -18.45 -29.56
CA LYS A 260 -9.15 -18.63 -28.99
C LYS A 260 -8.74 -17.39 -28.17
N ARG A 261 -8.27 -17.58 -26.93
CA ARG A 261 -7.62 -16.54 -26.14
C ARG A 261 -6.24 -16.24 -26.75
N VAL A 262 -6.08 -15.04 -27.29
CA VAL A 262 -4.83 -14.60 -27.93
C VAL A 262 -4.02 -13.76 -26.95
N TYR A 263 -2.72 -14.03 -26.84
CA TYR A 263 -1.75 -13.20 -26.14
C TYR A 263 -1.01 -12.35 -27.19
N TYR A 264 -1.30 -11.05 -27.19
CA TYR A 264 -0.81 -10.14 -28.22
C TYR A 264 0.65 -9.74 -27.93
N PRO A 265 1.57 -9.82 -28.91
CA PRO A 265 2.97 -9.44 -28.69
C PRO A 265 3.14 -7.92 -28.63
N VAL A 266 4.20 -7.49 -27.95
CA VAL A 266 4.73 -6.13 -28.04
C VAL A 266 5.98 -6.16 -28.92
N PRO A 267 6.03 -5.43 -30.04
CA PRO A 267 7.17 -5.41 -30.95
C PRO A 267 8.45 -4.88 -30.30
N ASP A 268 9.60 -5.37 -30.77
CA ASP A 268 10.90 -4.78 -30.49
C ASP A 268 11.12 -3.55 -31.35
N ASN A 269 11.94 -2.61 -30.86
CA ASN A 269 12.32 -1.41 -31.60
C ASN A 269 13.84 -1.31 -31.76
N LYS A 270 14.29 -0.94 -32.98
CA LYS A 270 15.70 -0.73 -33.30
C LYS A 270 16.22 0.65 -32.86
N LYS A 271 15.33 1.66 -32.92
CA LYS A 271 15.62 3.02 -32.44
C LYS A 271 14.86 3.24 -31.14
N MET A 272 15.42 4.03 -30.25
CA MET A 272 14.73 4.41 -29.02
C MET A 272 13.37 5.05 -29.34
N ILE A 273 12.32 4.60 -28.65
CA ILE A 273 11.02 5.26 -28.67
C ILE A 273 11.07 6.33 -27.57
N VAL A 274 10.88 7.60 -27.94
CA VAL A 274 10.79 8.71 -26.98
C VAL A 274 9.36 9.22 -26.98
N ALA A 275 8.67 9.02 -25.86
CA ALA A 275 7.28 9.39 -25.66
C ALA A 275 7.17 10.45 -24.56
N VAL A 276 6.74 11.65 -24.92
CA VAL A 276 6.71 12.83 -24.04
C VAL A 276 5.30 13.38 -23.99
N GLU A 277 4.82 13.68 -22.79
CA GLU A 277 3.55 14.37 -22.58
C GLU A 277 3.68 15.43 -21.50
N LYS A 278 2.87 16.50 -21.63
CA LYS A 278 2.86 17.64 -20.70
C LYS A 278 1.44 17.86 -20.17
N ASP A 279 1.35 18.25 -18.90
CA ASP A 279 0.08 18.58 -18.26
C ASP A 279 0.29 19.75 -17.28
N SER A 280 -0.66 20.68 -17.25
CA SER A 280 -0.56 21.87 -16.39
C SER A 280 -0.68 21.54 -14.90
N GLU A 281 -1.23 20.38 -14.55
CA GLU A 281 -1.37 19.91 -13.17
C GLU A 281 -0.22 18.98 -12.73
N GLN A 282 0.74 18.69 -13.63
CA GLN A 282 1.94 17.92 -13.30
C GLN A 282 2.98 18.80 -12.60
N PRO A 283 3.39 18.50 -11.34
CA PRO A 283 4.27 19.41 -10.59
C PRO A 283 5.76 19.25 -10.90
N ILE A 284 6.21 18.10 -11.38
CA ILE A 284 7.63 17.77 -11.59
C ILE A 284 7.84 17.00 -12.90
N VAL A 285 9.07 17.01 -13.40
CA VAL A 285 9.46 16.15 -14.52
C VAL A 285 9.74 14.74 -14.03
N LEU A 286 9.01 13.77 -14.56
CA LEU A 286 9.22 12.34 -14.31
C LEU A 286 9.70 11.67 -15.59
N ALA A 287 10.81 10.95 -15.52
CA ALA A 287 11.34 10.18 -16.64
C ALA A 287 11.41 8.69 -16.26
N ALA A 288 11.14 7.82 -17.24
CA ALA A 288 11.39 6.39 -17.10
C ALA A 288 11.99 5.82 -18.39
N LEU A 289 13.12 5.15 -18.25
CA LEU A 289 13.82 4.44 -19.34
C LEU A 289 13.57 2.94 -19.15
N TYR A 290 12.94 2.32 -20.15
CA TYR A 290 12.67 0.88 -20.20
C TYR A 290 13.58 0.22 -21.22
N MET A 291 14.16 -0.91 -20.87
CA MET A 291 14.98 -1.78 -21.69
C MET A 291 14.21 -3.08 -21.84
N LYS A 292 13.47 -3.21 -22.97
CA LYS A 292 12.57 -4.35 -23.21
C LYS A 292 13.35 -5.63 -23.51
N HIS A 293 12.85 -6.73 -22.99
CA HIS A 293 13.31 -8.09 -23.30
C HIS A 293 12.13 -9.06 -23.40
N PRO A 294 12.31 -10.26 -23.96
CA PRO A 294 11.25 -11.25 -24.04
C PRO A 294 10.73 -11.64 -22.67
N ALA A 295 9.41 -11.74 -22.52
CA ALA A 295 8.81 -12.32 -21.32
C ALA A 295 9.08 -13.84 -21.29
N THR A 296 9.27 -14.36 -20.08
CA THR A 296 9.45 -15.81 -19.90
C THR A 296 8.16 -16.55 -20.26
N PRO A 297 8.22 -17.51 -21.21
CA PRO A 297 7.06 -18.32 -21.60
C PRO A 297 6.45 -19.04 -20.38
N PHE A 298 5.12 -19.11 -20.28
CA PHE A 298 4.41 -19.73 -19.17
C PHE A 298 4.89 -21.15 -18.83
N ALA A 299 5.18 -21.96 -19.86
CA ALA A 299 5.67 -23.32 -19.66
C ALA A 299 7.05 -23.39 -18.96
N LEU A 300 7.89 -22.37 -19.12
CA LEU A 300 9.22 -22.31 -18.49
C LEU A 300 9.18 -21.79 -17.06
N LYS A 301 8.11 -21.12 -16.66
CA LYS A 301 7.95 -20.61 -15.28
C LYS A 301 7.82 -21.74 -14.24
N ALA A 302 7.48 -22.96 -14.68
CA ALA A 302 7.46 -24.14 -13.81
C ALA A 302 8.85 -24.74 -13.54
N GLN A 303 9.93 -24.11 -13.95
CA GLN A 303 11.30 -24.62 -13.81
C GLN A 303 12.07 -23.85 -12.72
N THR A 304 13.04 -24.54 -12.11
CA THR A 304 13.92 -23.94 -11.08
C THR A 304 14.75 -22.79 -11.64
N SER A 305 15.12 -22.84 -12.93
CA SER A 305 15.83 -21.75 -13.62
C SER A 305 15.08 -20.42 -13.54
N TYR A 306 13.76 -20.41 -13.74
CA TYR A 306 12.93 -19.20 -13.65
C TYR A 306 13.03 -18.55 -12.26
N VAL A 307 12.95 -19.35 -11.21
CA VAL A 307 13.07 -18.82 -9.82
C VAL A 307 14.48 -18.32 -9.53
N ARG A 308 15.49 -18.97 -10.12
CA ARG A 308 16.89 -18.57 -10.01
C ARG A 308 17.18 -17.26 -10.73
N ASP A 309 16.69 -17.12 -11.96
CA ASP A 309 16.84 -15.88 -12.73
C ASP A 309 16.19 -14.71 -11.98
N GLY A 310 14.96 -14.90 -11.47
CA GLY A 310 14.29 -13.91 -10.61
C GLY A 310 15.04 -13.61 -9.31
N TYR A 311 15.77 -14.57 -8.73
CA TYR A 311 16.65 -14.31 -7.60
C TYR A 311 17.82 -13.39 -7.97
N ILE A 312 18.50 -13.68 -9.10
CA ILE A 312 19.61 -12.85 -9.60
C ILE A 312 19.14 -11.43 -9.94
N GLU A 313 18.01 -11.29 -10.61
CA GLU A 313 17.41 -9.98 -10.93
C GLU A 313 17.08 -9.17 -9.68
N ASN A 314 16.56 -9.83 -8.64
CA ASN A 314 16.31 -9.19 -7.35
C ASN A 314 17.61 -8.73 -6.65
N LEU A 315 18.73 -9.48 -6.77
CA LEU A 315 20.04 -9.03 -6.27
C LEU A 315 20.52 -7.80 -7.04
N ILE A 316 20.46 -7.82 -8.37
CA ILE A 316 20.86 -6.70 -9.24
C ILE A 316 20.07 -5.43 -8.90
N THR A 317 18.74 -5.54 -8.86
CA THR A 317 17.89 -4.38 -8.56
C THR A 317 18.08 -3.87 -7.13
N SER A 318 18.31 -4.75 -6.15
CA SER A 318 18.58 -4.38 -4.77
C SER A 318 19.88 -3.56 -4.66
N MET A 319 20.98 -4.06 -5.23
CA MET A 319 22.28 -3.37 -5.22
C MET A 319 22.24 -2.05 -5.99
N LEU A 320 21.61 -2.03 -7.17
CA LEU A 320 21.50 -0.78 -7.93
C LEU A 320 20.62 0.26 -7.21
N ASN A 321 19.53 -0.15 -6.56
CA ASN A 321 18.68 0.76 -5.77
C ASN A 321 19.40 1.32 -4.54
N GLU A 322 20.32 0.59 -3.94
CA GLU A 322 21.22 1.13 -2.89
C GLU A 322 22.06 2.27 -3.45
N ARG A 323 22.73 2.08 -4.62
CA ARG A 323 23.51 3.13 -5.30
C ARG A 323 22.65 4.33 -5.71
N LEU A 324 21.46 4.09 -6.31
CA LEU A 324 20.53 5.15 -6.69
C LEU A 324 19.99 5.95 -5.49
N THR A 325 19.84 5.28 -4.34
CA THR A 325 19.46 5.97 -3.09
C THR A 325 20.55 6.92 -2.62
N ASN A 326 21.82 6.58 -2.83
CA ASN A 326 22.94 7.43 -2.47
C ASN A 326 23.05 8.67 -3.35
N LEU A 327 22.62 8.60 -4.63
CA LEU A 327 22.55 9.79 -5.50
C LEU A 327 21.65 10.89 -4.90
N LYS A 328 20.56 10.52 -4.23
CA LYS A 328 19.65 11.49 -3.57
C LYS A 328 20.28 12.20 -2.38
N ARG A 329 21.34 11.65 -1.79
CA ARG A 329 22.03 12.21 -0.62
C ARG A 329 23.18 13.13 -0.99
N LEU A 330 23.56 13.16 -2.28
CA LEU A 330 24.57 14.11 -2.77
C LEU A 330 24.08 15.55 -2.60
N ASN A 331 25.00 16.48 -2.35
CA ASN A 331 24.70 17.90 -2.21
C ASN A 331 25.53 18.71 -3.23
N PRO A 332 24.89 19.34 -4.22
CA PRO A 332 23.47 19.31 -4.54
C PRO A 332 23.01 17.93 -5.06
N SER A 333 21.79 17.54 -4.74
CA SER A 333 21.23 16.30 -5.29
C SER A 333 20.97 16.42 -6.80
N PRO A 334 21.44 15.47 -7.62
CA PRO A 334 21.15 15.52 -9.06
C PRO A 334 19.71 15.13 -9.39
N VAL A 335 18.97 14.47 -8.46
CA VAL A 335 17.64 13.90 -8.70
C VAL A 335 16.70 14.16 -7.53
N LEU A 336 15.39 14.16 -7.82
CA LEU A 336 14.34 14.17 -6.78
C LEU A 336 14.07 12.77 -6.24
N SER A 337 14.09 11.78 -7.11
CA SER A 337 13.94 10.36 -6.82
C SER A 337 14.61 9.53 -7.91
N ALA A 338 15.01 8.29 -7.58
CA ALA A 338 15.50 7.32 -8.55
C ALA A 338 15.25 5.90 -8.07
N SER A 339 14.89 5.00 -8.98
CA SER A 339 14.68 3.57 -8.69
C SER A 339 14.88 2.72 -9.95
N ALA A 340 15.27 1.46 -9.74
CA ALA A 340 15.39 0.42 -10.77
C ALA A 340 14.42 -0.74 -10.46
N ARG A 341 13.82 -1.34 -11.49
CA ARG A 341 12.89 -2.48 -11.38
C ARG A 341 13.04 -3.43 -12.56
N THR A 342 12.68 -4.70 -12.36
CA THR A 342 12.42 -5.70 -13.39
C THR A 342 10.97 -6.15 -13.33
N GLY A 343 10.42 -6.64 -14.41
CA GLY A 343 9.07 -7.18 -14.52
C GLY A 343 8.40 -6.88 -15.85
N ASN A 344 7.09 -6.98 -15.89
CA ASN A 344 6.32 -6.69 -17.09
C ASN A 344 6.63 -5.28 -17.63
N PHE A 345 6.75 -5.17 -18.95
CA PHE A 345 6.85 -3.88 -19.62
C PHE A 345 5.53 -3.13 -19.48
N LEU A 346 5.49 -2.22 -18.51
CA LEU A 346 4.28 -1.47 -18.14
C LEU A 346 3.11 -2.44 -17.83
N VAL A 347 2.12 -2.48 -18.71
CA VAL A 347 0.90 -3.28 -18.58
C VAL A 347 0.91 -4.58 -19.38
N ALA A 348 1.96 -4.81 -20.19
CA ALA A 348 1.99 -5.94 -21.13
C ALA A 348 2.48 -7.23 -20.46
N GLN A 349 1.64 -8.23 -20.41
CA GLN A 349 1.98 -9.56 -19.89
C GLN A 349 2.93 -10.35 -20.82
N THR A 350 3.03 -9.93 -22.08
CA THR A 350 3.80 -10.61 -23.14
C THR A 350 5.20 -10.03 -23.38
N LYS A 351 5.58 -9.01 -22.60
CA LYS A 351 6.88 -8.35 -22.70
C LYS A 351 7.36 -7.96 -21.30
N GLU A 352 8.63 -8.20 -21.03
CA GLU A 352 9.30 -7.76 -19.79
C GLU A 352 10.26 -6.62 -20.08
N ALA A 353 10.64 -5.89 -19.03
CA ALA A 353 11.66 -4.85 -19.12
C ALA A 353 12.41 -4.67 -17.80
N PHE A 354 13.68 -4.31 -17.92
CA PHE A 354 14.38 -3.58 -16.88
C PHE A 354 14.05 -2.09 -17.02
N SER A 355 13.79 -1.40 -15.92
CA SER A 355 13.41 0.01 -15.96
C SER A 355 14.14 0.85 -14.92
N LEU A 356 14.46 2.08 -15.31
CA LEU A 356 14.97 3.15 -14.47
C LEU A 356 13.89 4.23 -14.43
N SER A 357 13.37 4.56 -13.25
CA SER A 357 12.39 5.62 -13.05
C SER A 357 12.95 6.69 -12.14
N PHE A 358 12.87 7.96 -12.53
CA PHE A 358 13.45 9.06 -11.76
C PHE A 358 12.72 10.38 -11.93
N GLY A 359 12.74 11.18 -10.87
CA GLY A 359 12.27 12.55 -10.86
C GLY A 359 13.43 13.51 -11.15
N CYS A 360 13.29 14.33 -12.19
CA CYS A 360 14.30 15.32 -12.58
C CYS A 360 14.07 16.65 -11.86
N LYS A 361 15.15 17.34 -11.58
CA LYS A 361 15.11 18.77 -11.25
C LYS A 361 14.89 19.57 -12.53
N GLU A 362 13.96 20.51 -12.52
CA GLU A 362 13.64 21.32 -13.72
C GLU A 362 14.82 22.15 -14.23
N ASP A 363 15.67 22.61 -13.32
CA ASP A 363 16.87 23.40 -13.60
C ASP A 363 18.07 22.51 -13.98
N ASN A 364 17.98 21.19 -13.92
CA ASN A 364 19.07 20.27 -14.25
C ASN A 364 18.57 18.91 -14.76
N ILE A 365 17.73 18.90 -15.79
CA ILE A 365 17.19 17.66 -16.40
C ILE A 365 18.35 16.81 -16.93
N ARG A 366 19.29 17.39 -17.70
CA ARG A 366 20.45 16.66 -18.23
C ARG A 366 21.29 16.00 -17.14
N GLY A 367 21.56 16.72 -16.03
CA GLY A 367 22.30 16.15 -14.90
C GLY A 367 21.56 14.99 -14.22
N SER A 368 20.22 15.02 -14.19
CA SER A 368 19.42 13.92 -13.66
C SER A 368 19.56 12.65 -14.53
N PHE A 369 19.51 12.79 -15.86
CA PHE A 369 19.76 11.68 -16.80
C PHE A 369 21.19 11.14 -16.65
N GLN A 370 22.19 12.02 -16.66
CA GLN A 370 23.59 11.64 -16.48
C GLN A 370 23.82 10.84 -15.18
N ALA A 371 23.20 11.26 -14.09
CA ALA A 371 23.35 10.59 -12.80
C ALA A 371 22.71 9.20 -12.78
N VAL A 372 21.45 9.07 -13.21
CA VAL A 372 20.69 7.80 -13.08
C VAL A 372 21.09 6.80 -14.15
N VAL A 373 21.12 7.22 -15.42
CA VAL A 373 21.52 6.36 -16.53
C VAL A 373 23.01 6.01 -16.41
N GLY A 374 23.84 6.97 -15.98
CA GLY A 374 25.26 6.76 -15.75
C GLY A 374 25.54 5.77 -14.62
N GLU A 375 24.75 5.77 -13.52
CA GLU A 375 24.94 4.78 -12.47
C GLU A 375 24.57 3.36 -12.93
N ALA A 376 23.51 3.23 -13.74
CA ALA A 376 23.17 1.96 -14.36
C ALA A 376 24.24 1.50 -15.35
N GLU A 377 24.78 2.40 -16.15
CA GLU A 377 25.88 2.12 -17.08
C GLU A 377 27.19 1.74 -16.33
N ARG A 378 27.45 2.38 -15.20
CA ARG A 378 28.55 2.02 -14.31
C ARG A 378 28.42 0.58 -13.80
N ALA A 379 27.21 0.20 -13.35
CA ALA A 379 26.91 -1.17 -12.95
C ALA A 379 27.05 -2.15 -14.13
N ARG A 380 26.60 -1.79 -15.32
CA ARG A 380 26.75 -2.61 -16.53
C ARG A 380 28.20 -2.87 -16.91
N ARG A 381 29.05 -1.85 -16.91
CA ARG A 381 30.47 -1.94 -17.33
C ARG A 381 31.36 -2.60 -16.28
N PHE A 382 31.25 -2.17 -15.05
CA PHE A 382 32.18 -2.55 -13.98
C PHE A 382 31.60 -3.59 -13.02
N GLY A 383 30.28 -3.83 -13.07
CA GLY A 383 29.60 -4.75 -12.19
C GLY A 383 29.39 -4.19 -10.77
N PHE A 384 29.02 -5.11 -9.91
CA PHE A 384 28.89 -4.90 -8.47
C PHE A 384 30.12 -5.44 -7.74
N THR A 385 30.30 -5.04 -6.50
CA THR A 385 31.38 -5.52 -5.62
C THR A 385 30.96 -6.77 -4.84
N ALA A 386 31.93 -7.51 -4.30
CA ALA A 386 31.65 -8.66 -3.46
C ALA A 386 30.88 -8.29 -2.18
N THR A 387 31.16 -7.11 -1.61
CA THR A 387 30.47 -6.60 -0.40
C THR A 387 29.02 -6.22 -0.67
N GLU A 388 28.71 -5.60 -1.82
CA GLU A 388 27.32 -5.35 -2.23
C GLU A 388 26.55 -6.67 -2.41
N LEU A 389 27.15 -7.64 -3.12
CA LEU A 389 26.51 -8.95 -3.32
C LEU A 389 26.28 -9.66 -1.98
N GLN A 390 27.24 -9.64 -1.06
CA GLN A 390 27.09 -10.26 0.25
C GLN A 390 25.91 -9.67 1.04
N ARG A 391 25.75 -8.34 1.04
CA ARG A 391 24.61 -7.67 1.68
C ARG A 391 23.28 -8.03 1.01
N ALA A 392 23.22 -7.96 -0.30
CA ALA A 392 22.00 -8.29 -1.04
C ALA A 392 21.55 -9.75 -0.82
N LYS A 393 22.49 -10.69 -0.76
CA LYS A 393 22.25 -12.09 -0.42
C LYS A 393 21.78 -12.24 1.02
N ALA A 394 22.42 -11.57 1.99
CA ALA A 394 22.00 -11.58 3.39
C ALA A 394 20.54 -11.09 3.54
N ASP A 395 20.17 -10.02 2.86
CA ASP A 395 18.81 -9.51 2.85
C ASP A 395 17.81 -10.48 2.19
N ALA A 396 18.20 -11.11 1.08
CA ALA A 396 17.35 -12.09 0.40
C ALA A 396 17.11 -13.34 1.26
N LEU A 397 18.15 -13.84 1.92
CA LEU A 397 18.08 -14.98 2.83
C LEU A 397 17.23 -14.64 4.07
N GLN A 398 17.45 -13.47 4.67
CA GLN A 398 16.68 -13.00 5.81
C GLN A 398 15.19 -12.91 5.48
N ARG A 399 14.81 -12.31 4.33
CA ARG A 399 13.42 -12.27 3.87
C ARG A 399 12.81 -13.66 3.67
N ALA A 400 13.56 -14.62 3.15
CA ALA A 400 13.10 -16.00 2.98
C ALA A 400 12.92 -16.72 4.32
N GLN A 401 13.83 -16.50 5.28
CA GLN A 401 13.73 -17.03 6.65
C GLN A 401 12.49 -16.49 7.38
N THR A 402 12.23 -15.19 7.30
CA THR A 402 11.03 -14.58 7.88
C THR A 402 9.75 -15.17 7.30
N ARG A 403 9.65 -15.27 5.98
CA ARG A 403 8.47 -15.89 5.33
C ARG A 403 8.27 -17.35 5.72
N PHE A 404 9.35 -18.08 5.96
CA PHE A 404 9.28 -19.45 6.46
C PHE A 404 8.85 -19.50 7.93
N ALA A 405 9.39 -18.63 8.79
CA ALA A 405 8.95 -18.52 10.18
C ALA A 405 7.44 -18.22 10.25
N GLU A 406 6.96 -17.30 9.41
CA GLU A 406 5.55 -16.87 9.35
C GLU A 406 4.67 -17.78 8.49
N ARG A 407 5.12 -18.98 8.09
CA ARG A 407 4.39 -19.84 7.14
C ARG A 407 2.98 -20.23 7.60
N ASN A 408 2.77 -20.36 8.90
CA ASN A 408 1.47 -20.70 9.52
C ASN A 408 0.64 -19.46 9.88
N GLU A 409 1.23 -18.25 9.74
CA GLU A 409 0.62 -16.97 10.08
C GLU A 409 0.03 -16.26 8.85
N ARG A 410 0.10 -16.90 7.68
CA ARG A 410 -0.39 -16.32 6.43
C ARG A 410 -1.91 -16.25 6.41
N ARG A 411 -2.45 -15.07 6.15
CA ARG A 411 -3.88 -14.85 5.98
C ARG A 411 -4.41 -15.47 4.69
N ASN A 412 -5.71 -15.77 4.67
CA ASN A 412 -6.39 -16.36 3.52
C ASN A 412 -6.08 -15.62 2.21
N ARG A 413 -6.16 -14.29 2.21
CA ARG A 413 -5.88 -13.45 1.03
C ARG A 413 -4.50 -13.71 0.42
N VAL A 414 -3.46 -13.92 1.23
CA VAL A 414 -2.09 -14.17 0.73
C VAL A 414 -2.04 -15.50 -0.03
N LEU A 415 -2.71 -16.51 0.51
CA LEU A 415 -2.79 -17.84 -0.08
C LEU A 415 -3.66 -17.84 -1.33
N VAL A 416 -4.83 -17.19 -1.30
CA VAL A 416 -5.68 -17.03 -2.48
C VAL A 416 -4.92 -16.37 -3.63
N MET A 417 -4.23 -15.26 -3.36
CA MET A 417 -3.49 -14.53 -4.41
C MET A 417 -2.32 -15.34 -4.98
N GLN A 418 -1.74 -16.28 -4.23
CA GLN A 418 -0.76 -17.22 -4.75
C GLN A 418 -1.39 -18.13 -5.82
N ALA A 419 -2.58 -18.69 -5.57
CA ALA A 419 -3.30 -19.53 -6.53
C ALA A 419 -3.83 -18.73 -7.73
N VAL A 420 -4.35 -17.51 -7.49
CA VAL A 420 -4.81 -16.60 -8.55
C VAL A 420 -3.68 -16.26 -9.52
N ARG A 421 -2.49 -15.87 -9.03
CA ARG A 421 -1.32 -15.58 -9.88
C ARG A 421 -0.83 -16.82 -10.62
N HIS A 422 -0.84 -17.97 -9.96
CA HIS A 422 -0.51 -19.23 -10.61
C HIS A 422 -1.46 -19.52 -11.78
N PHE A 423 -2.76 -19.35 -11.57
CA PHE A 423 -3.74 -19.54 -12.65
C PHE A 423 -3.56 -18.52 -13.77
N LEU A 424 -3.48 -17.22 -13.47
CA LEU A 424 -3.49 -16.16 -14.47
C LEU A 424 -2.17 -16.04 -15.25
N SER A 425 -1.03 -16.17 -14.59
CA SER A 425 0.31 -15.88 -15.15
C SER A 425 1.34 -17.00 -14.99
N ALA A 426 0.90 -18.19 -14.58
CA ALA A 426 1.74 -19.39 -14.36
C ALA A 426 2.87 -19.17 -13.33
N GLU A 427 2.73 -18.20 -12.40
CA GLU A 427 3.71 -17.99 -11.33
C GLU A 427 3.85 -19.24 -10.46
N PRO A 428 5.08 -19.63 -10.05
CA PRO A 428 5.30 -20.84 -9.27
C PRO A 428 4.59 -20.79 -7.90
N MET A 429 3.84 -21.80 -7.59
CA MET A 429 3.13 -21.96 -6.32
C MET A 429 3.97 -22.80 -5.36
N LEU A 430 5.02 -22.18 -4.81
CA LEU A 430 5.98 -22.81 -3.90
C LEU A 430 5.54 -22.69 -2.44
N THR A 431 5.86 -23.71 -1.64
CA THR A 431 5.78 -23.58 -0.19
C THR A 431 6.85 -22.59 0.32
N PRO A 432 6.66 -21.95 1.48
CA PRO A 432 7.71 -21.12 2.08
C PRO A 432 8.99 -21.89 2.38
N GLU A 433 8.90 -23.20 2.68
CA GLU A 433 10.01 -24.07 2.91
C GLU A 433 10.81 -24.32 1.62
N ASP A 434 10.13 -24.72 0.53
CA ASP A 434 10.78 -24.91 -0.77
C ASP A 434 11.45 -23.62 -1.23
N LYS A 435 10.81 -22.47 -1.04
CA LYS A 435 11.37 -21.17 -1.38
C LYS A 435 12.61 -20.84 -0.54
N LEU A 436 12.60 -21.13 0.77
CA LEU A 436 13.77 -20.93 1.63
C LEU A 436 14.92 -21.84 1.20
N ASN A 437 14.62 -23.10 0.88
CA ASN A 437 15.64 -24.07 0.44
C ASN A 437 16.25 -23.66 -0.91
N LEU A 438 15.45 -23.16 -1.84
CA LEU A 438 15.96 -22.61 -3.11
C LEU A 438 16.82 -21.37 -2.87
N VAL A 439 16.40 -20.44 -2.02
CA VAL A 439 17.20 -19.24 -1.69
C VAL A 439 18.53 -19.62 -1.04
N LYS A 440 18.55 -20.56 -0.08
CA LYS A 440 19.79 -21.05 0.51
C LYS A 440 20.74 -21.68 -0.51
N ARG A 441 20.17 -22.45 -1.43
CA ARG A 441 20.93 -23.05 -2.53
C ARG A 441 21.51 -21.99 -3.45
N PHE A 442 20.69 -21.04 -3.91
CA PHE A 442 21.12 -19.95 -4.79
C PHE A 442 22.14 -19.03 -4.11
N ASP A 443 21.97 -18.78 -2.81
CA ASP A 443 22.93 -18.02 -2.00
C ASP A 443 24.34 -18.63 -2.06
N ALA A 444 24.44 -19.95 -1.97
CA ALA A 444 25.71 -20.67 -2.06
C ALA A 444 26.27 -20.73 -3.50
N GLU A 445 25.41 -20.90 -4.51
CA GLU A 445 25.83 -21.20 -5.88
C GLU A 445 26.04 -19.95 -6.76
N VAL A 446 25.27 -18.88 -6.54
CA VAL A 446 25.33 -17.68 -7.40
C VAL A 446 26.59 -16.88 -7.11
N SER A 447 27.45 -16.77 -8.12
CA SER A 447 28.72 -16.04 -8.04
C SER A 447 28.59 -14.58 -8.44
N LEU A 448 29.55 -13.74 -8.02
CA LEU A 448 29.64 -12.33 -8.43
C LEU A 448 29.79 -12.20 -9.95
N ASN A 449 30.58 -13.06 -10.57
CA ASN A 449 30.76 -13.04 -12.04
C ASN A 449 29.43 -13.27 -12.78
N GLU A 450 28.66 -14.24 -12.33
CA GLU A 450 27.34 -14.55 -12.91
C GLU A 450 26.36 -13.38 -12.76
N VAL A 451 26.31 -12.76 -11.58
CA VAL A 451 25.47 -11.56 -11.35
C VAL A 451 25.91 -10.41 -12.26
N ASN A 452 27.22 -10.20 -12.42
CA ASN A 452 27.74 -9.16 -13.29
C ASN A 452 27.49 -9.44 -14.78
N GLU A 453 27.51 -10.70 -15.20
CA GLU A 453 27.11 -11.10 -16.56
C GLU A 453 25.60 -10.88 -16.81
N ALA A 454 24.76 -11.24 -15.84
CA ALA A 454 23.32 -10.99 -15.90
C ALA A 454 23.03 -9.47 -15.95
N THR A 455 23.77 -8.67 -15.17
CA THR A 455 23.66 -7.21 -15.17
C THR A 455 23.92 -6.63 -16.56
N ARG A 456 24.96 -7.10 -17.26
CA ARG A 456 25.28 -6.67 -18.64
C ARG A 456 24.19 -7.02 -19.65
N LYS A 457 23.47 -8.11 -19.43
CA LYS A 457 22.35 -8.51 -20.30
C LYS A 457 21.08 -7.73 -20.00
N LEU A 458 20.81 -7.50 -18.72
CA LEU A 458 19.58 -6.87 -18.26
C LEU A 458 19.58 -5.36 -18.55
N ILE A 459 20.70 -4.68 -18.31
CA ILE A 459 20.90 -3.24 -18.62
C ILE A 459 21.40 -3.15 -20.06
N SER A 460 20.46 -3.10 -21.02
CA SER A 460 20.73 -3.10 -22.44
C SER A 460 20.63 -1.69 -23.05
N ASN A 461 21.52 -1.37 -24.01
CA ASN A 461 21.42 -0.16 -24.82
C ASN A 461 20.54 -0.34 -26.07
N GLU A 462 19.88 -1.48 -26.20
CA GLU A 462 18.98 -1.80 -27.29
C GLU A 462 17.52 -1.90 -26.80
N ASN A 463 16.57 -1.83 -27.73
CA ASN A 463 15.15 -2.01 -27.47
C ASN A 463 14.59 -1.10 -26.36
N GLN A 464 15.02 0.17 -26.38
CA GLN A 464 14.74 1.14 -25.35
C GLN A 464 13.48 1.96 -25.62
N VAL A 465 12.75 2.26 -24.56
CA VAL A 465 11.62 3.19 -24.53
C VAL A 465 11.85 4.20 -23.43
N LEU A 466 11.86 5.48 -23.78
CA LEU A 466 11.93 6.60 -22.83
C LEU A 466 10.57 7.28 -22.74
N THR A 467 10.02 7.36 -21.54
CA THR A 467 8.80 8.15 -21.28
C THR A 467 9.16 9.35 -20.43
N VAL A 468 8.59 10.50 -20.74
CA VAL A 468 8.78 11.73 -19.94
C VAL A 468 7.42 12.41 -19.73
N LEU A 469 7.07 12.62 -18.48
CA LEU A 469 5.89 13.35 -18.03
C LEU A 469 6.35 14.67 -17.44
N ALA A 470 5.89 15.81 -17.94
CA ALA A 470 6.42 17.10 -17.57
C ALA A 470 5.35 18.15 -17.25
N PRO A 471 5.68 19.18 -16.46
CA PRO A 471 4.83 20.34 -16.30
C PRO A 471 4.59 21.07 -17.63
N GLN A 472 3.35 21.57 -17.82
CA GLN A 472 3.02 22.52 -18.86
C GLN A 472 2.77 23.88 -18.21
N LYS A 473 3.79 24.73 -18.18
CA LYS A 473 3.73 26.06 -17.56
C LYS A 473 4.57 27.09 -18.32
N GLU A 474 4.23 28.33 -18.14
CA GLU A 474 4.98 29.48 -18.71
C GLU A 474 6.42 29.52 -18.15
N GLY A 475 7.38 29.89 -19.00
CA GLY A 475 8.79 29.99 -18.63
C GLY A 475 9.53 28.64 -18.44
N PHE A 476 8.86 27.52 -18.62
CA PHE A 476 9.51 26.20 -18.60
C PHE A 476 9.56 25.58 -19.98
N VAL A 477 10.77 25.36 -20.48
CA VAL A 477 11.03 24.68 -21.76
C VAL A 477 11.58 23.28 -21.49
N LEU A 478 10.78 22.25 -21.77
CA LEU A 478 11.28 20.89 -21.75
C LEU A 478 12.17 20.66 -22.98
N PRO A 479 13.33 19.97 -22.84
CA PRO A 479 14.14 19.56 -23.99
C PRO A 479 13.32 18.78 -25.00
N SER A 480 13.67 18.91 -26.28
CA SER A 480 13.05 18.17 -27.38
C SER A 480 13.26 16.64 -27.23
N ASN A 481 12.45 15.85 -27.93
CA ASN A 481 12.60 14.39 -27.94
C ASN A 481 14.01 13.95 -28.35
N GLN A 482 14.61 14.67 -29.33
CA GLN A 482 15.97 14.40 -29.79
C GLN A 482 17.02 14.72 -28.70
N GLU A 483 16.86 15.83 -27.96
CA GLU A 483 17.77 16.15 -26.85
C GLU A 483 17.65 15.18 -25.70
N LEU A 484 16.42 14.77 -25.36
CA LEU A 484 16.18 13.76 -24.32
C LEU A 484 16.80 12.41 -24.70
N GLU A 485 16.67 11.98 -25.95
CA GLU A 485 17.38 10.81 -26.47
C GLU A 485 18.90 10.97 -26.35
N GLN A 486 19.43 12.12 -26.72
CA GLN A 486 20.85 12.41 -26.60
C GLN A 486 21.37 12.39 -25.15
N TYR A 487 20.56 12.80 -24.18
CA TYR A 487 20.96 12.70 -22.76
C TYR A 487 21.14 11.25 -22.33
N VAL A 488 20.29 10.34 -22.79
CA VAL A 488 20.46 8.91 -22.53
C VAL A 488 21.72 8.38 -23.21
N LEU A 489 21.87 8.64 -24.51
CA LEU A 489 23.01 8.16 -25.30
C LEU A 489 24.35 8.70 -24.78
N GLN A 490 24.42 9.97 -24.39
CA GLN A 490 25.61 10.59 -23.81
C GLN A 490 25.97 9.95 -22.46
N ALA A 491 24.98 9.72 -21.60
CA ALA A 491 25.22 9.04 -20.32
C ALA A 491 25.69 7.59 -20.52
N GLN A 492 25.18 6.90 -21.55
CA GLN A 492 25.61 5.55 -21.90
C GLN A 492 27.01 5.52 -22.56
N ALA A 493 27.40 6.57 -23.27
CA ALA A 493 28.69 6.67 -23.97
C ALA A 493 29.82 7.26 -23.11
N ASP A 494 29.53 7.84 -21.95
CA ASP A 494 30.53 8.50 -21.12
C ASP A 494 31.58 7.51 -20.60
N ASN A 495 32.84 7.75 -20.95
CA ASN A 495 33.97 6.89 -20.57
C ASN A 495 34.64 7.29 -19.24
N ASN A 496 34.14 8.32 -18.55
CA ASN A 496 34.73 8.81 -17.30
C ASN A 496 34.26 8.04 -16.06
N TYR A 497 33.30 7.12 -16.19
CA TYR A 497 32.84 6.33 -15.07
C TYR A 497 33.96 5.45 -14.49
N GLN A 498 34.06 5.43 -13.17
CA GLN A 498 35.00 4.60 -12.43
C GLN A 498 34.28 3.44 -11.71
N PRO A 499 34.93 2.31 -11.47
CA PRO A 499 34.37 1.24 -10.63
C PRO A 499 33.88 1.78 -9.28
N TYR A 500 32.79 1.22 -8.80
CA TYR A 500 32.25 1.57 -7.49
C TYR A 500 33.21 1.09 -6.39
N ARG A 501 33.42 1.93 -5.39
CA ARG A 501 34.29 1.63 -4.23
C ARG A 501 33.54 1.93 -2.95
N GLU A 502 33.74 1.13 -1.94
CA GLU A 502 33.18 1.28 -0.61
C GLU A 502 34.25 1.38 0.46
N GLU A 503 33.94 2.16 1.49
CA GLU A 503 34.74 2.18 2.71
C GLU A 503 34.41 0.97 3.59
N PRO A 504 35.42 0.41 4.33
CA PRO A 504 35.18 -0.65 5.29
C PRO A 504 34.14 -0.22 6.35
N LEU A 505 33.31 -1.17 6.74
CA LEU A 505 32.35 -0.97 7.83
C LEU A 505 32.91 -1.48 9.15
N PRO A 506 32.58 -0.85 10.28
CA PRO A 506 32.84 -1.41 11.60
C PRO A 506 32.07 -2.71 11.81
N THR A 507 32.47 -3.50 12.80
CA THR A 507 31.78 -4.77 13.12
C THR A 507 30.65 -4.63 14.12
N THR A 508 30.60 -3.51 14.86
CA THR A 508 29.60 -3.26 15.94
C THR A 508 28.98 -1.88 15.80
N LEU A 509 27.71 -1.74 16.22
CA LEU A 509 27.02 -0.44 16.28
C LEU A 509 27.48 0.39 17.48
N ILE A 510 27.84 -0.24 18.58
CA ILE A 510 28.30 0.39 19.81
C ILE A 510 29.63 -0.27 20.19
N GLU A 511 30.69 0.48 20.20
CA GLU A 511 32.02 0.01 20.55
C GLU A 511 32.15 -0.25 22.05
N HIS A 512 31.65 0.67 22.87
CA HIS A 512 31.64 0.58 24.32
C HIS A 512 30.20 0.59 24.84
N ALA A 513 29.75 -0.55 25.34
CA ALA A 513 28.40 -0.66 25.91
C ALA A 513 28.23 0.30 27.09
N PRO A 514 27.08 1.00 27.22
CA PRO A 514 26.85 1.89 28.35
C PRO A 514 26.84 1.12 29.68
N LYS A 515 27.08 1.80 30.79
CA LYS A 515 27.01 1.19 32.12
C LYS A 515 25.59 0.72 32.38
N ALA A 516 25.40 -0.56 32.59
CA ALA A 516 24.08 -1.14 32.83
C ALA A 516 23.46 -0.62 34.14
N GLY A 517 22.17 -0.32 34.09
CA GLY A 517 21.36 -0.13 35.29
C GLY A 517 20.77 -1.46 35.78
N THR A 518 19.72 -1.39 36.61
CA THR A 518 19.08 -2.58 37.21
C THR A 518 17.56 -2.51 37.07
N ILE A 519 16.90 -3.64 37.23
CA ILE A 519 15.45 -3.76 37.41
C ILE A 519 15.16 -3.65 38.91
N VAL A 520 14.33 -2.68 39.31
CA VAL A 520 14.00 -2.41 40.71
C VAL A 520 12.80 -3.25 41.17
N SER A 521 11.81 -3.41 40.29
CA SER A 521 10.65 -4.25 40.57
C SER A 521 10.09 -4.87 39.29
N GLU A 522 9.45 -6.04 39.47
CA GLU A 522 8.73 -6.75 38.40
C GLU A 522 7.43 -7.32 38.99
N GLN A 523 6.29 -7.04 38.34
CA GLN A 523 4.99 -7.50 38.83
C GLN A 523 3.95 -7.54 37.69
N PRO A 524 2.90 -8.36 37.79
CA PRO A 524 1.77 -8.31 36.88
C PRO A 524 1.11 -6.92 36.88
N TYR A 525 0.58 -6.51 35.71
CA TYR A 525 -0.12 -5.22 35.58
C TYR A 525 -1.47 -5.38 34.89
N GLY A 526 -2.53 -4.99 35.60
CA GLY A 526 -3.90 -5.09 35.07
C GLY A 526 -4.33 -6.51 34.73
N HIS A 527 -5.22 -6.64 33.74
CA HIS A 527 -5.86 -7.91 33.36
C HIS A 527 -5.57 -8.34 31.91
N PHE A 528 -4.73 -7.60 31.19
CA PHE A 528 -4.38 -7.93 29.79
C PHE A 528 -3.20 -8.90 29.65
N GLY A 529 -2.74 -9.52 30.73
CA GLY A 529 -1.54 -10.38 30.71
C GLY A 529 -0.26 -9.57 30.44
N VAL A 530 -0.17 -8.39 31.01
CA VAL A 530 0.98 -7.49 30.94
C VAL A 530 1.84 -7.65 32.20
N THR A 531 3.16 -7.67 32.02
CA THR A 531 4.14 -7.56 33.11
C THR A 531 4.71 -6.16 33.15
N LYS A 532 4.70 -5.50 34.31
CA LYS A 532 5.34 -4.21 34.54
C LYS A 532 6.69 -4.42 35.18
N LEU A 533 7.75 -3.80 34.63
CA LEU A 533 9.07 -3.69 35.24
C LEU A 533 9.36 -2.22 35.47
N VAL A 534 10.01 -1.90 36.59
CA VAL A 534 10.51 -0.56 36.89
C VAL A 534 12.02 -0.60 36.88
N LEU A 535 12.63 0.25 36.09
CA LEU A 535 14.09 0.33 35.96
C LEU A 535 14.71 1.33 36.94
N SER A 536 16.02 1.19 37.22
CA SER A 536 16.73 2.05 38.17
C SER A 536 16.74 3.54 37.80
N ASN A 537 16.51 3.89 36.55
CA ASN A 537 16.35 5.28 36.10
C ASN A 537 14.88 5.76 36.11
N GLY A 538 13.97 4.95 36.66
CA GLY A 538 12.56 5.30 36.80
C GLY A 538 11.68 5.00 35.58
N ILE A 539 12.23 4.52 34.46
CA ILE A 539 11.43 4.11 33.30
C ILE A 539 10.57 2.90 33.65
N GLU A 540 9.28 2.98 33.34
CA GLU A 540 8.34 1.88 33.46
C GLU A 540 8.26 1.12 32.13
N VAL A 541 8.53 -0.18 32.17
CA VAL A 541 8.46 -1.07 30.99
C VAL A 541 7.29 -2.02 31.14
N TYR A 542 6.44 -2.08 30.16
CA TYR A 542 5.25 -2.91 30.08
C TYR A 542 5.45 -3.94 28.98
N VAL A 543 5.37 -5.21 29.32
CA VAL A 543 5.60 -6.31 28.39
C VAL A 543 4.35 -7.15 28.26
N LYS A 544 3.81 -7.27 27.05
CA LYS A 544 2.72 -8.17 26.72
C LYS A 544 3.24 -9.27 25.79
N PRO A 545 3.60 -10.45 26.32
CA PRO A 545 3.95 -11.58 25.49
C PRO A 545 2.74 -12.05 24.68
N THR A 546 2.95 -12.34 23.40
CA THR A 546 1.95 -12.91 22.49
C THR A 546 2.58 -13.96 21.58
N ASN A 547 1.74 -14.82 21.02
CA ASN A 547 2.10 -15.80 20.00
C ASN A 547 1.36 -15.57 18.68
N PHE A 548 0.86 -14.36 18.45
CA PHE A 548 0.05 -14.03 17.27
C PHE A 548 0.85 -13.93 15.98
N ALA A 549 2.14 -13.65 16.06
CA ALA A 549 3.10 -13.73 14.98
C ALA A 549 4.31 -14.56 15.43
N ALA A 550 4.87 -15.36 14.53
CA ALA A 550 5.89 -16.33 14.87
C ALA A 550 7.18 -15.71 15.44
N ASP A 551 7.56 -14.57 14.95
CA ASP A 551 8.81 -13.90 15.37
C ASP A 551 8.74 -12.38 15.12
N GLN A 552 7.77 -11.74 15.78
CA GLN A 552 7.60 -10.29 15.72
C GLN A 552 7.55 -9.72 17.12
N ILE A 553 8.37 -8.68 17.36
CA ILE A 553 8.39 -7.88 18.57
C ILE A 553 8.24 -6.43 18.16
N THR A 554 7.26 -5.74 18.73
CA THR A 554 7.06 -4.30 18.56
C THR A 554 7.39 -3.59 19.85
N MET A 555 8.02 -2.43 19.76
CA MET A 555 8.39 -1.58 20.89
C MET A 555 7.93 -0.15 20.66
N ARG A 556 7.33 0.44 21.68
CA ARG A 556 7.05 1.88 21.79
C ARG A 556 7.65 2.41 23.07
N LEU A 557 8.63 3.29 22.96
CA LEU A 557 9.16 4.10 24.07
C LEU A 557 8.63 5.52 23.90
N TRP A 558 7.96 6.09 24.92
CA TRP A 558 7.41 7.45 24.82
C TRP A 558 7.49 8.24 26.10
N GLY A 559 7.63 9.57 25.96
CA GLY A 559 7.48 10.58 26.97
C GLY A 559 6.41 11.60 26.58
N GLU A 560 5.79 12.25 27.54
CA GLU A 560 4.79 13.29 27.31
C GLU A 560 5.46 14.62 26.93
N GLY A 561 4.72 15.46 26.21
CA GLY A 561 5.15 16.80 25.83
C GLY A 561 5.20 17.03 24.33
N GLY A 562 6.04 16.31 23.61
CA GLY A 562 6.15 16.42 22.16
C GLY A 562 6.40 17.84 21.64
N LEU A 563 5.80 18.15 20.50
CA LEU A 563 5.83 19.49 19.90
C LEU A 563 5.04 20.54 20.71
N SER A 564 4.16 20.11 21.63
CA SER A 564 3.42 21.04 22.46
C SER A 564 4.33 21.87 23.38
N LEU A 565 5.52 21.34 23.69
CA LEU A 565 6.55 22.05 24.48
C LEU A 565 7.52 22.87 23.62
N CYS A 566 7.41 22.79 22.29
CA CYS A 566 8.22 23.59 21.39
C CYS A 566 7.55 24.96 21.14
N PRO A 567 8.32 26.05 21.08
CA PRO A 567 7.79 27.38 20.73
C PRO A 567 7.07 27.36 19.37
N GLU A 568 6.01 28.14 19.22
CA GLU A 568 5.26 28.25 17.97
C GLU A 568 6.12 28.82 16.83
N THR A 569 7.08 29.70 17.15
CA THR A 569 8.05 30.24 16.19
C THR A 569 8.92 29.16 15.52
N ASP A 570 9.03 28.00 16.15
CA ASP A 570 9.75 26.84 15.60
C ASP A 570 8.89 25.95 14.67
N ALA A 571 7.61 26.27 14.49
CA ALA A 571 6.68 25.47 13.70
C ALA A 571 7.17 25.12 12.26
N PRO A 572 7.88 25.96 11.54
CA PRO A 572 8.48 25.58 10.23
C PRO A 572 9.40 24.35 10.32
N ASN A 573 10.07 24.14 11.47
CA ASN A 573 11.00 23.03 11.69
C ASN A 573 10.31 21.69 12.00
N PHE A 574 9.05 21.71 12.48
CA PHE A 574 8.39 20.52 13.04
C PHE A 574 8.31 19.34 12.06
N SER A 575 7.95 19.61 10.81
CA SER A 575 7.83 18.58 9.79
C SER A 575 9.16 17.91 9.37
N PHE A 576 10.28 18.53 9.70
CA PHE A 576 11.63 18.04 9.41
C PHE A 576 12.27 17.30 10.58
N LEU A 577 11.77 17.47 11.78
CA LEU A 577 12.43 17.04 13.01
C LEU A 577 12.78 15.54 13.02
N PRO A 578 11.85 14.60 12.79
CA PRO A 578 12.18 13.18 12.77
C PRO A 578 13.06 12.81 11.59
N ASN A 579 12.79 13.37 10.41
CA ASN A 579 13.48 13.02 9.17
C ASN A 579 14.94 13.47 9.17
N ALA A 580 15.22 14.64 9.72
CA ALA A 580 16.59 15.17 9.84
C ALA A 580 17.50 14.24 10.67
N ILE A 581 16.94 13.60 11.71
CA ILE A 581 17.67 12.66 12.55
C ILE A 581 17.94 11.35 11.79
N VAL A 582 16.92 10.81 11.10
CA VAL A 582 17.07 9.58 10.32
C VAL A 582 18.04 9.77 9.15
N ASP A 583 17.95 10.90 8.44
CA ASP A 583 18.85 11.25 7.33
C ASP A 583 20.29 11.50 7.82
N GLY A 584 20.46 12.03 9.02
CA GLY A 584 21.78 12.26 9.64
C GLY A 584 22.48 10.98 10.09
N GLY A 585 21.69 9.99 10.54
CA GLY A 585 22.20 8.76 11.14
C GLY A 585 22.42 8.85 12.65
N VAL A 586 23.19 7.91 13.22
CA VAL A 586 23.41 7.83 14.66
C VAL A 586 24.88 7.50 14.99
N GLY A 587 25.37 8.00 16.12
CA GLY A 587 26.74 7.77 16.57
C GLY A 587 27.77 8.20 15.50
N THR A 588 28.59 7.27 15.05
CA THR A 588 29.57 7.48 13.97
C THR A 588 29.03 7.09 12.59
N PHE A 589 27.80 6.57 12.50
CA PHE A 589 27.23 6.06 11.26
C PHE A 589 26.37 7.11 10.57
N SER A 590 26.72 7.46 9.33
CA SER A 590 25.79 8.12 8.42
C SER A 590 24.62 7.17 8.10
N ALA A 591 23.51 7.70 7.60
CA ALA A 591 22.35 6.88 7.22
C ALA A 591 22.70 5.79 6.18
N ASP A 592 23.64 6.03 5.26
CA ASP A 592 24.14 5.02 4.30
C ASP A 592 24.90 3.91 5.01
N ARG A 593 25.91 4.27 5.83
CA ARG A 593 26.70 3.28 6.58
C ARG A 593 25.85 2.45 7.54
N LEU A 594 24.87 3.10 8.18
CA LEU A 594 23.91 2.42 9.06
C LEU A 594 23.07 1.40 8.28
N GLY A 595 22.53 1.80 7.11
CA GLY A 595 21.79 0.89 6.24
C GLY A 595 22.60 -0.35 5.86
N LYS A 596 23.88 -0.16 5.50
CA LYS A 596 24.80 -1.26 5.17
C LYS A 596 25.10 -2.17 6.37
N MET A 597 25.23 -1.61 7.58
CA MET A 597 25.41 -2.37 8.82
C MET A 597 24.20 -3.22 9.22
N LEU A 598 23.01 -2.82 8.79
CA LEU A 598 21.75 -3.50 9.09
C LEU A 598 21.37 -4.54 8.03
N ALA A 599 22.15 -4.71 6.96
CA ALA A 599 21.88 -5.71 5.93
C ALA A 599 21.77 -7.12 6.54
N GLY A 600 20.75 -7.86 6.15
CA GLY A 600 20.42 -9.19 6.67
C GLY A 600 19.80 -9.20 8.07
N LYS A 601 19.46 -8.05 8.64
CA LYS A 601 18.77 -7.92 9.92
C LYS A 601 17.31 -7.53 9.74
N GLN A 602 16.45 -8.06 10.58
CA GLN A 602 15.03 -7.71 10.65
C GLN A 602 14.81 -6.73 11.80
N VAL A 603 15.24 -5.51 11.62
CA VAL A 603 15.13 -4.47 12.62
C VAL A 603 14.76 -3.13 11.98
N ARG A 604 13.83 -2.45 12.59
CA ARG A 604 13.45 -1.07 12.23
C ARG A 604 13.28 -0.25 13.50
N VAL A 605 13.95 0.86 13.57
CA VAL A 605 13.87 1.80 14.70
C VAL A 605 13.72 3.20 14.13
N SER A 606 12.74 3.95 14.62
CA SER A 606 12.48 5.32 14.17
C SER A 606 12.13 6.20 15.36
N PRO A 607 12.83 7.32 15.58
CA PRO A 607 12.41 8.32 16.52
C PRO A 607 11.20 9.09 15.98
N TYR A 608 10.39 9.64 16.88
CA TYR A 608 9.29 10.52 16.52
C TYR A 608 9.13 11.66 17.55
N VAL A 609 8.63 12.78 17.08
CA VAL A 609 8.16 13.88 17.92
C VAL A 609 6.80 14.28 17.37
N GLY A 610 5.74 13.80 18.03
CA GLY A 610 4.35 14.11 17.71
C GLY A 610 3.86 15.36 18.45
N GLN A 611 2.59 15.69 18.32
CA GLN A 611 2.02 16.86 18.99
C GLN A 611 2.14 16.79 20.51
N GLU A 612 1.78 15.65 21.09
CA GLU A 612 1.66 15.45 22.53
C GLU A 612 2.77 14.59 23.15
N THR A 613 3.42 13.76 22.34
CA THR A 613 4.43 12.81 22.80
C THR A 613 5.64 12.80 21.90
N GLN A 614 6.79 12.48 22.49
CA GLN A 614 8.02 12.12 21.74
C GLN A 614 8.46 10.72 22.13
N GLY A 615 9.25 10.07 21.28
CA GLY A 615 9.73 8.74 21.60
C GLY A 615 10.36 7.98 20.44
N ILE A 616 10.43 6.68 20.61
CA ILE A 616 11.00 5.75 19.64
C ILE A 616 9.99 4.63 19.39
N SER A 617 9.66 4.40 18.13
CA SER A 617 8.93 3.24 17.67
C SER A 617 9.89 2.26 17.03
N ALA A 618 9.79 0.97 17.37
CA ALA A 618 10.66 -0.04 16.82
C ALA A 618 9.94 -1.38 16.60
N GLN A 619 10.49 -2.14 15.68
CA GLN A 619 10.08 -3.51 15.39
C GLN A 619 11.31 -4.37 15.14
N SER A 620 11.30 -5.61 15.63
CA SER A 620 12.35 -6.59 15.43
C SER A 620 11.81 -8.01 15.48
N ASN A 621 12.68 -8.96 15.18
CA ASN A 621 12.50 -10.36 15.56
C ASN A 621 13.33 -10.65 16.83
N SER A 622 13.22 -11.86 17.36
CA SER A 622 13.96 -12.28 18.56
C SER A 622 15.48 -12.28 18.36
N LYS A 623 15.94 -12.65 17.16
CA LYS A 623 17.36 -12.72 16.80
C LYS A 623 18.04 -11.36 16.80
N ASP A 624 17.35 -10.34 16.31
CA ASP A 624 17.88 -8.99 16.11
C ASP A 624 17.47 -8.02 17.24
N LEU A 625 16.88 -8.54 18.33
CA LEU A 625 16.37 -7.76 19.45
C LEU A 625 17.45 -6.87 20.07
N ALA A 626 18.66 -7.38 20.26
CA ALA A 626 19.78 -6.60 20.77
C ALA A 626 20.13 -5.41 19.85
N THR A 627 20.10 -5.61 18.54
CA THR A 627 20.29 -4.53 17.55
C THR A 627 19.22 -3.46 17.66
N MET A 628 17.96 -3.84 17.91
CA MET A 628 16.86 -2.90 18.13
C MET A 628 17.12 -2.00 19.34
N PHE A 629 17.55 -2.57 20.47
CA PHE A 629 17.86 -1.78 21.67
C PHE A 629 19.10 -0.91 21.50
N GLN A 630 20.13 -1.37 20.81
CA GLN A 630 21.30 -0.57 20.46
C GLN A 630 20.93 0.66 19.62
N LEU A 631 20.10 0.46 18.61
CA LEU A 631 19.62 1.57 17.78
C LEU A 631 18.74 2.54 18.56
N ALA A 632 17.84 2.04 19.41
CA ALA A 632 16.99 2.88 20.25
C ALA A 632 17.84 3.72 21.20
N TYR A 633 18.86 3.14 21.81
CA TYR A 633 19.82 3.85 22.66
C TYR A 633 20.54 4.95 21.87
N LEU A 634 21.07 4.63 20.69
CA LEU A 634 21.79 5.59 19.84
C LEU A 634 20.89 6.74 19.35
N TYR A 635 19.66 6.46 18.93
CA TYR A 635 18.71 7.53 18.57
C TYR A 635 18.38 8.43 19.75
N PHE A 636 18.32 7.89 20.97
CA PHE A 636 18.04 8.69 22.15
C PHE A 636 19.27 9.55 22.55
N THR A 637 20.48 8.98 22.54
CA THR A 637 21.67 9.58 23.15
C THR A 637 22.67 10.20 22.19
N ALA A 638 22.73 9.72 20.95
CA ALA A 638 23.76 10.06 19.98
C ALA A 638 23.23 10.33 18.57
N PRO A 639 22.23 11.25 18.39
CA PRO A 639 21.79 11.65 17.06
C PRO A 639 22.94 12.34 16.32
N ARG A 640 23.29 11.85 15.13
CA ARG A 640 24.38 12.40 14.31
C ARG A 640 23.91 13.62 13.53
N THR A 641 24.74 14.64 13.47
CA THR A 641 24.54 15.80 12.56
C THR A 641 25.13 15.49 11.19
N ASP A 642 24.37 15.82 10.12
CA ASP A 642 24.82 15.72 8.72
C ASP A 642 24.20 16.87 7.91
N GLU A 643 24.93 18.00 7.88
CA GLU A 643 24.46 19.21 7.20
C GLU A 643 24.31 19.00 5.69
N ALA A 644 25.19 18.20 5.08
CA ALA A 644 25.12 17.92 3.65
C ALA A 644 23.89 17.09 3.28
N ALA A 645 23.55 16.06 4.07
CA ALA A 645 22.33 15.26 3.87
C ALA A 645 21.08 16.12 4.07
N PHE A 646 21.06 16.98 5.09
CA PHE A 646 19.95 17.88 5.33
C PHE A 646 19.79 18.93 4.22
N ALA A 647 20.87 19.56 3.78
CA ALA A 647 20.86 20.52 2.67
C ALA A 647 20.33 19.87 1.38
N SER A 648 20.73 18.63 1.09
CA SER A 648 20.19 17.84 -0.01
C SER A 648 18.67 17.59 0.11
N ASN A 649 18.17 17.29 1.32
CA ASN A 649 16.74 17.12 1.58
C ASN A 649 15.98 18.44 1.32
N ILE A 650 16.47 19.57 1.84
CA ILE A 650 15.88 20.90 1.63
C ILE A 650 15.87 21.29 0.15
N ASP A 651 16.94 21.02 -0.59
CA ASP A 651 17.02 21.27 -2.03
C ASP A 651 15.96 20.51 -2.83
N ARG A 652 15.80 19.22 -2.57
CA ARG A 652 14.74 18.40 -3.17
C ARG A 652 13.34 18.88 -2.76
N ARG A 653 13.14 19.24 -1.49
CA ARG A 653 11.86 19.77 -0.99
C ARG A 653 11.50 21.10 -1.66
N ARG A 654 12.49 21.98 -1.84
CA ARG A 654 12.32 23.25 -2.55
C ARG A 654 11.88 23.03 -4.00
N ALA A 655 12.52 22.10 -4.69
CA ALA A 655 12.15 21.75 -6.07
C ALA A 655 10.71 21.22 -6.17
N MET A 656 10.27 20.38 -5.22
CA MET A 656 8.89 19.89 -5.17
C MET A 656 7.88 20.98 -4.84
N LEU A 657 8.24 21.95 -4.00
CA LEU A 657 7.34 23.03 -3.60
C LEU A 657 7.14 24.10 -4.68
N ARG A 658 8.07 24.27 -5.62
CA ARG A 658 7.98 25.29 -6.68
C ARG A 658 6.68 25.24 -7.48
N ASN A 659 6.17 24.06 -7.76
CA ASN A 659 4.99 23.84 -8.59
C ASN A 659 3.88 23.06 -7.88
N ARG A 660 3.91 22.96 -6.56
CA ARG A 660 2.97 22.09 -5.83
C ARG A 660 1.51 22.47 -6.07
N ASN A 661 1.23 23.77 -6.22
CA ASN A 661 -0.12 24.31 -6.44
C ASN A 661 -0.63 24.09 -7.87
N ALA A 662 0.18 23.55 -8.77
CA ALA A 662 -0.30 23.06 -10.06
C ALA A 662 -1.35 21.96 -9.87
N ASN A 663 -1.17 21.08 -8.86
CA ASN A 663 -2.15 20.05 -8.54
C ASN A 663 -3.33 20.63 -7.74
N PRO A 664 -4.56 20.63 -8.28
CA PRO A 664 -5.73 21.19 -7.60
C PRO A 664 -6.00 20.59 -6.23
N GLN A 665 -5.71 19.29 -6.04
CA GLN A 665 -5.90 18.63 -4.75
C GLN A 665 -4.99 19.20 -3.65
N VAL A 666 -3.77 19.61 -4.01
CA VAL A 666 -2.83 20.20 -3.05
C VAL A 666 -3.32 21.57 -2.59
N GLU A 667 -3.74 22.41 -3.52
CA GLU A 667 -4.30 23.73 -3.20
C GLU A 667 -5.59 23.63 -2.39
N TYR A 668 -6.44 22.67 -2.74
CA TYR A 668 -7.63 22.36 -1.95
C TYR A 668 -7.31 21.96 -0.50
N ASN A 669 -6.32 21.08 -0.31
CA ASN A 669 -5.92 20.64 1.03
C ASN A 669 -5.30 21.78 1.84
N ASP A 670 -4.54 22.67 1.21
CA ASP A 670 -4.00 23.85 1.88
C ASP A 670 -5.11 24.82 2.31
N SER A 671 -6.06 25.09 1.43
CA SER A 671 -7.25 25.92 1.73
C SER A 671 -8.09 25.28 2.84
N LEU A 672 -8.29 23.95 2.78
CA LEU A 672 -8.99 23.20 3.83
C LEU A 672 -8.29 23.38 5.19
N SER A 673 -6.97 23.26 5.26
CA SER A 673 -6.22 23.44 6.51
C SER A 673 -6.35 24.87 7.03
N ILE A 674 -6.17 25.86 6.17
CA ILE A 674 -6.27 27.28 6.56
C ILE A 674 -7.69 27.64 7.03
N ILE A 675 -8.71 27.19 6.34
CA ILE A 675 -10.11 27.47 6.67
C ILE A 675 -10.51 26.71 7.95
N ALA A 676 -10.11 25.45 8.07
CA ALA A 676 -10.50 24.62 9.21
C ALA A 676 -9.86 25.09 10.54
N TYR A 677 -8.58 25.43 10.52
CA TYR A 677 -7.83 25.78 11.74
C TYR A 677 -7.60 27.28 11.94
N GLY A 678 -7.86 28.12 10.92
CA GLY A 678 -7.54 29.54 10.94
C GLY A 678 -6.04 29.82 10.79
N PRO A 679 -5.62 31.09 10.90
CA PRO A 679 -4.22 31.49 10.82
C PRO A 679 -3.45 31.02 12.05
N ASN A 680 -2.74 29.92 11.92
CA ASN A 680 -1.94 29.32 13.01
C ASN A 680 -0.65 28.70 12.44
N GLU A 681 0.48 29.03 13.01
CA GLU A 681 1.79 28.58 12.55
C GLU A 681 1.95 27.05 12.69
N ARG A 682 1.33 26.40 13.69
CA ARG A 682 1.47 24.94 13.90
C ARG A 682 0.75 24.10 12.84
N THR A 683 -0.31 24.64 12.22
CA THR A 683 -1.13 23.94 11.24
C THR A 683 -0.97 24.48 9.81
N ALA A 684 -0.23 25.59 9.65
CA ALA A 684 -0.03 26.21 8.35
C ALA A 684 0.69 25.28 7.36
N PRO A 685 0.25 25.24 6.10
CA PRO A 685 0.89 24.43 5.06
C PRO A 685 2.36 24.83 4.81
N MET A 686 3.17 23.85 4.41
CA MET A 686 4.56 24.13 4.03
C MET A 686 4.62 24.83 2.67
N THR A 687 5.12 26.07 2.67
CA THR A 687 5.36 26.89 1.46
C THR A 687 6.86 27.12 1.26
N LEU A 688 7.25 27.69 0.13
CA LEU A 688 8.66 28.08 -0.11
C LEU A 688 9.13 29.12 0.92
N GLU A 689 8.26 30.05 1.32
CA GLU A 689 8.58 31.04 2.36
C GLU A 689 8.83 30.35 3.70
N ARG A 690 7.96 29.43 4.11
CA ARG A 690 8.17 28.68 5.35
C ARG A 690 9.39 27.77 5.29
N LEU A 691 9.67 27.16 4.13
CA LEU A 691 10.88 26.35 3.93
C LEU A 691 12.15 27.16 4.15
N ASN A 692 12.16 28.45 3.78
CA ASN A 692 13.30 29.34 3.99
C ASN A 692 13.52 29.70 5.47
N LYS A 693 12.51 29.51 6.35
CA LYS A 693 12.60 29.70 7.81
C LYS A 693 13.13 28.44 8.53
N VAL A 694 13.25 27.32 7.83
CA VAL A 694 13.73 26.05 8.43
C VAL A 694 15.21 26.15 8.75
N ASN A 695 15.56 25.79 10.00
CA ASN A 695 16.90 25.88 10.53
C ASN A 695 17.37 24.53 11.09
N TYR A 696 18.40 23.95 10.49
CA TYR A 696 18.93 22.64 10.86
C TYR A 696 19.49 22.57 12.29
N GLN A 697 20.24 23.59 12.70
CA GLN A 697 20.82 23.62 14.04
C GLN A 697 19.68 23.66 15.10
N ARG A 698 18.63 24.44 14.83
CA ARG A 698 17.47 24.51 15.71
C ARG A 698 16.70 23.18 15.75
N ILE A 699 16.55 22.48 14.63
CA ILE A 699 15.97 21.11 14.58
C ILE A 699 16.75 20.17 15.47
N MET A 700 18.08 20.15 15.35
CA MET A 700 18.94 19.29 16.18
C MET A 700 18.88 19.65 17.66
N GLN A 701 18.76 20.95 17.98
CA GLN A 701 18.58 21.42 19.35
C GLN A 701 17.22 20.97 19.91
N LEU A 702 16.11 21.17 19.18
CA LEU A 702 14.78 20.74 19.59
C LEU A 702 14.73 19.23 19.85
N TYR A 703 15.34 18.43 18.98
CA TYR A 703 15.42 16.99 19.19
C TYR A 703 16.16 16.64 20.47
N ARG A 704 17.35 17.22 20.68
CA ARG A 704 18.14 16.97 21.90
C ARG A 704 17.39 17.41 23.16
N GLU A 705 16.65 18.52 23.12
CA GLU A 705 15.80 18.98 24.22
C GLU A 705 14.70 17.95 24.56
N ARG A 706 14.08 17.30 23.55
CA ARG A 706 13.01 16.30 23.75
C ARG A 706 13.55 14.95 24.23
N PHE A 707 14.82 14.64 23.97
CA PHE A 707 15.47 13.38 24.35
C PHE A 707 16.59 13.56 25.40
N ALA A 708 16.67 14.71 26.07
CA ALA A 708 17.69 14.97 27.07
C ALA A 708 17.51 14.18 28.37
N ASP A 709 16.27 13.82 28.71
CA ASP A 709 15.91 13.23 30.00
C ASP A 709 14.81 12.18 29.81
N ALA A 710 15.09 10.95 30.18
CA ALA A 710 14.17 9.83 30.07
C ALA A 710 13.23 9.69 31.29
N THR A 711 13.29 10.61 32.25
CA THR A 711 12.39 10.60 33.40
C THR A 711 10.94 10.71 32.97
N GLY A 712 10.10 9.81 33.48
CA GLY A 712 8.68 9.74 33.10
C GLY A 712 8.39 9.07 31.77
N PHE A 713 9.41 8.64 31.01
CA PHE A 713 9.19 7.80 29.84
C PHE A 713 8.64 6.43 30.24
N LYS A 714 7.80 5.90 29.35
CA LYS A 714 7.25 4.54 29.45
C LYS A 714 7.63 3.76 28.21
N MET A 715 7.77 2.46 28.36
CA MET A 715 8.04 1.54 27.25
C MET A 715 6.96 0.45 27.21
N LEU A 716 6.43 0.17 26.03
CA LEU A 716 5.53 -0.96 25.78
C LEU A 716 6.19 -1.89 24.75
N LEU A 717 6.27 -3.18 25.08
CA LEU A 717 6.70 -4.25 24.19
C LEU A 717 5.54 -5.24 24.03
N VAL A 718 5.20 -5.57 22.78
CA VAL A 718 4.17 -6.55 22.44
C VAL A 718 4.73 -7.51 21.39
N GLY A 719 4.52 -8.80 21.58
CA GLY A 719 4.93 -9.80 20.60
C GLY A 719 5.55 -11.05 21.22
N ASN A 720 6.34 -11.78 20.43
CA ASN A 720 7.03 -12.99 20.86
C ASN A 720 8.24 -12.65 21.75
N VAL A 721 7.97 -12.08 22.91
CA VAL A 721 8.99 -11.61 23.86
C VAL A 721 9.28 -12.66 24.90
N ASN A 722 10.54 -13.05 25.02
CA ASN A 722 11.05 -13.84 26.14
C ASN A 722 11.66 -12.90 27.19
N LEU A 723 11.11 -12.87 28.42
CA LEU A 723 11.55 -11.98 29.50
C LEU A 723 13.01 -12.24 29.92
N ASP A 724 13.50 -13.47 29.88
CA ASP A 724 14.85 -13.81 30.30
C ASP A 724 15.90 -13.21 29.35
N SER A 725 15.62 -13.22 28.05
CA SER A 725 16.48 -12.55 27.04
C SER A 725 16.28 -11.04 27.01
N LEU A 726 15.12 -10.55 27.44
CA LEU A 726 14.81 -9.12 27.44
C LEU A 726 15.47 -8.38 28.61
N ARG A 727 15.45 -8.94 29.85
CA ARG A 727 15.95 -8.28 31.05
C ARG A 727 17.39 -7.73 30.91
N PRO A 728 18.37 -8.48 30.39
CA PRO A 728 19.73 -7.94 30.21
C PRO A 728 19.78 -6.74 29.27
N LEU A 729 18.97 -6.75 28.21
CA LEU A 729 18.91 -5.65 27.23
C LEU A 729 18.25 -4.41 27.81
N LEU A 730 17.22 -4.58 28.64
CA LEU A 730 16.62 -3.45 29.39
C LEU A 730 17.61 -2.82 30.35
N CYS A 731 18.35 -3.63 31.11
CA CYS A 731 19.38 -3.13 32.03
C CYS A 731 20.49 -2.41 31.27
N GLN A 732 20.94 -2.96 30.13
CA GLN A 732 22.06 -2.42 29.37
C GLN A 732 21.74 -1.13 28.62
N TYR A 733 20.58 -1.06 27.95
CA TYR A 733 20.27 0.01 26.98
C TYR A 733 19.12 0.94 27.38
N VAL A 734 18.21 0.51 28.27
CA VAL A 734 17.08 1.32 28.69
C VAL A 734 17.30 1.93 30.06
N ALA A 735 17.76 1.13 31.03
CA ALA A 735 18.09 1.61 32.37
C ALA A 735 19.34 2.52 32.40
N SER A 736 20.12 2.53 31.32
CA SER A 736 21.28 3.42 31.11
C SER A 736 20.94 4.74 30.44
N LEU A 737 19.69 4.94 30.00
CA LEU A 737 19.27 6.23 29.44
C LEU A 737 19.34 7.32 30.52
N PRO A 738 19.77 8.54 30.15
CA PRO A 738 19.90 9.64 31.10
C PRO A 738 18.53 10.00 31.70
N ALA A 739 18.47 10.09 33.04
CA ALA A 739 17.29 10.50 33.78
C ALA A 739 17.71 11.48 34.89
N ALA A 740 17.36 12.76 34.71
CA ALA A 740 17.74 13.86 35.58
C ALA A 740 16.57 14.37 36.45
N GLY A 741 15.40 13.73 36.38
CA GLY A 741 14.23 14.07 37.22
C GLY A 741 13.26 15.05 36.57
N ARG A 742 13.44 15.44 35.30
CA ARG A 742 12.54 16.34 34.60
C ARG A 742 11.27 15.63 34.14
N GLN A 743 10.16 15.83 34.78
CA GLN A 743 8.86 15.34 34.32
C GLN A 743 8.18 16.35 33.41
N GLU A 744 7.96 15.98 32.16
CA GLU A 744 7.27 16.81 31.19
C GLU A 744 5.77 16.45 31.12
N LYS A 745 4.94 17.43 30.83
CA LYS A 745 3.51 17.25 30.56
C LYS A 745 3.18 17.99 29.27
N MET A 746 2.30 17.42 28.47
CA MET A 746 1.81 18.09 27.29
C MET A 746 1.08 19.39 27.62
N VAL A 747 1.18 20.36 26.73
CA VAL A 747 0.40 21.60 26.77
C VAL A 747 -0.61 21.55 25.61
N ASN A 748 -1.88 21.82 25.89
CA ASN A 748 -2.90 21.87 24.85
C ASN A 748 -2.82 23.20 24.08
N ASN A 749 -1.94 23.29 23.11
CA ASN A 749 -1.68 24.49 22.31
C ASN A 749 -1.73 24.23 20.77
N PHE A 750 -2.20 23.07 20.35
CA PHE A 750 -2.56 22.84 18.97
C PHE A 750 -4.00 23.30 18.74
N PRO A 751 -4.27 24.11 17.71
CA PRO A 751 -5.61 24.60 17.46
C PRO A 751 -6.54 23.45 17.05
N PRO A 752 -7.72 23.30 17.67
CA PRO A 752 -8.76 22.44 17.16
C PRO A 752 -9.36 23.04 15.88
N VAL A 753 -10.16 22.24 15.15
CA VAL A 753 -11.01 22.78 14.08
C VAL A 753 -11.91 23.87 14.64
N ARG A 754 -12.02 25.01 13.95
CA ARG A 754 -12.75 26.18 14.43
C ARG A 754 -14.23 25.89 14.72
N ASN A 755 -14.75 26.51 15.76
CA ASN A 755 -16.13 26.40 16.20
C ASN A 755 -17.03 27.44 15.50
N VAL A 756 -17.22 27.31 14.19
CA VAL A 756 -17.98 28.27 13.36
C VAL A 756 -19.03 27.55 12.51
N ASN A 757 -19.94 28.31 11.93
CA ASN A 757 -20.88 27.82 10.91
C ASN A 757 -20.67 28.66 9.65
N GLU A 758 -19.87 28.12 8.73
CA GLU A 758 -19.41 28.84 7.54
C GLU A 758 -19.45 27.95 6.31
N THR A 759 -19.65 28.57 5.13
CA THR A 759 -19.56 27.92 3.82
C THR A 759 -18.57 28.72 2.96
N HIS A 760 -17.57 28.04 2.45
CA HIS A 760 -16.54 28.59 1.59
C HIS A 760 -16.58 27.91 0.23
N ILE A 761 -16.88 28.65 -0.81
CA ILE A 761 -16.90 28.15 -2.20
C ILE A 761 -15.95 29.02 -3.01
N PHE A 762 -15.04 28.39 -3.72
CA PHE A 762 -14.06 29.05 -4.60
C PHE A 762 -13.84 28.22 -5.85
N THR A 763 -13.24 28.83 -6.87
CA THR A 763 -13.01 28.22 -8.17
C THR A 763 -11.51 28.08 -8.46
N LYS A 764 -11.19 27.09 -9.30
CA LYS A 764 -9.86 26.87 -9.85
C LYS A 764 -9.97 26.24 -11.23
N LYS A 765 -9.13 26.69 -12.16
CA LYS A 765 -8.97 26.02 -13.45
C LYS A 765 -8.47 24.60 -13.27
N MET A 766 -9.18 23.62 -13.80
CA MET A 766 -8.84 22.19 -13.72
C MET A 766 -8.92 21.54 -15.10
N ASN A 767 -7.97 20.64 -15.40
CA ASN A 767 -7.97 19.90 -16.67
C ASN A 767 -9.10 18.87 -16.77
N THR A 768 -9.61 18.42 -15.65
CA THR A 768 -10.83 17.59 -15.57
C THR A 768 -11.84 18.33 -14.71
N PRO A 769 -12.97 18.80 -15.28
CA PRO A 769 -14.00 19.52 -14.51
C PRO A 769 -14.48 18.72 -13.32
N SER A 770 -14.40 19.29 -12.13
CA SER A 770 -14.84 18.64 -10.89
C SER A 770 -15.15 19.64 -9.77
N ALA A 771 -15.94 19.21 -8.81
CA ALA A 771 -16.13 19.87 -7.54
C ALA A 771 -15.61 18.98 -6.41
N LEU A 772 -14.70 19.52 -5.59
CA LEU A 772 -14.20 18.88 -4.38
C LEU A 772 -14.95 19.48 -3.20
N VAL A 773 -15.57 18.62 -2.40
CA VAL A 773 -16.40 19.03 -1.27
C VAL A 773 -15.90 18.37 0.00
N THR A 774 -15.77 19.17 1.07
CA THR A 774 -15.56 18.69 2.43
C THR A 774 -16.47 19.44 3.38
N ILE A 775 -17.17 18.71 4.23
CA ILE A 775 -17.99 19.24 5.30
C ILE A 775 -17.42 18.74 6.62
N LEU A 776 -17.07 19.65 7.51
CA LEU A 776 -16.56 19.38 8.84
C LEU A 776 -17.63 19.79 9.86
N TYR A 777 -18.04 18.86 10.73
CA TYR A 777 -18.87 19.13 11.87
C TYR A 777 -18.04 18.92 13.13
N THR A 778 -18.01 19.95 14.01
CA THR A 778 -17.35 19.88 15.30
C THR A 778 -18.38 19.88 16.42
N PHE A 779 -18.18 19.08 17.44
CA PHE A 779 -19.11 18.93 18.56
C PHE A 779 -18.40 18.35 19.78
N ASP A 780 -19.13 18.23 20.90
CA ASP A 780 -18.57 17.69 22.14
C ASP A 780 -19.25 16.37 22.49
N LEU A 781 -18.43 15.35 22.78
CA LEU A 781 -18.88 14.03 23.26
C LEU A 781 -18.05 13.61 24.48
N PRO A 782 -18.63 12.88 25.46
CA PRO A 782 -17.82 12.23 26.48
C PRO A 782 -16.82 11.26 25.84
N TYR A 783 -15.55 11.33 26.25
CA TYR A 783 -14.52 10.40 25.74
C TYR A 783 -14.66 9.06 26.46
N THR A 784 -15.52 8.20 25.96
CA THR A 784 -15.83 6.87 26.48
C THR A 784 -15.94 5.83 25.38
N PRO A 785 -15.75 4.53 25.68
CA PRO A 785 -15.94 3.46 24.70
C PRO A 785 -17.33 3.47 24.05
N GLN A 786 -18.38 3.84 24.79
CA GLN A 786 -19.75 3.96 24.29
C GLN A 786 -19.90 5.07 23.25
N SER A 787 -19.33 6.26 23.56
CA SER A 787 -19.38 7.41 22.65
C SER A 787 -18.60 7.16 21.38
N ASP A 788 -17.41 6.56 21.49
CA ASP A 788 -16.57 6.18 20.35
C ASP A 788 -17.30 5.18 19.43
N LEU A 789 -17.87 4.13 20.01
CA LEU A 789 -18.65 3.13 19.26
C LEU A 789 -19.90 3.73 18.61
N ALA A 790 -20.64 4.61 19.28
CA ALA A 790 -21.84 5.26 18.76
C ALA A 790 -21.49 6.22 17.61
N LEU A 791 -20.38 6.95 17.72
CA LEU A 791 -19.88 7.85 16.69
C LEU A 791 -19.43 7.07 15.44
N ASP A 792 -18.66 5.96 15.60
CA ASP A 792 -18.30 5.11 14.47
C ASP A 792 -19.54 4.46 13.84
N ALA A 793 -20.55 4.08 14.64
CA ALA A 793 -21.79 3.54 14.11
C ALA A 793 -22.58 4.58 13.28
N LEU A 794 -22.63 5.85 13.71
CA LEU A 794 -23.17 6.95 12.91
C LEU A 794 -22.43 7.09 11.58
N ARG A 795 -21.11 7.10 11.61
CA ARG A 795 -20.28 7.13 10.41
C ARG A 795 -20.64 6.02 9.42
N ARG A 796 -20.86 4.79 9.91
CA ARG A 796 -21.24 3.64 9.08
C ARG A 796 -22.64 3.76 8.52
N VAL A 797 -23.61 4.21 9.32
CA VAL A 797 -24.99 4.47 8.86
C VAL A 797 -24.98 5.49 7.72
N LEU A 798 -24.26 6.60 7.90
CA LEU A 798 -24.12 7.62 6.86
C LEU A 798 -23.41 7.09 5.61
N SER A 799 -22.35 6.27 5.77
CA SER A 799 -21.65 5.67 4.62
C SER A 799 -22.57 4.78 3.78
N ILE A 800 -23.43 3.99 4.41
CA ILE A 800 -24.45 3.18 3.71
C ILE A 800 -25.45 4.09 2.99
N ALA A 801 -26.02 5.06 3.72
CA ALA A 801 -27.02 5.97 3.17
C ALA A 801 -26.49 6.80 1.97
N TYR A 802 -25.22 7.22 2.01
CA TYR A 802 -24.60 7.94 0.89
C TYR A 802 -24.27 7.03 -0.30
N THR A 803 -23.89 5.78 -0.05
CA THR A 803 -23.72 4.82 -1.14
C THR A 803 -25.02 4.66 -1.90
N ASP A 804 -26.12 4.42 -1.20
CA ASP A 804 -27.44 4.25 -1.80
C ASP A 804 -27.93 5.53 -2.52
N SER A 805 -27.91 6.68 -1.82
CA SER A 805 -28.56 7.89 -2.33
C SER A 805 -27.72 8.73 -3.29
N VAL A 806 -26.40 8.75 -3.14
CA VAL A 806 -25.51 9.61 -3.94
C VAL A 806 -24.88 8.84 -5.09
N ARG A 807 -24.40 7.62 -4.83
CA ARG A 807 -23.74 6.79 -5.84
C ARG A 807 -24.78 6.06 -6.69
N GLU A 808 -25.60 5.21 -6.05
CA GLU A 808 -26.49 4.29 -6.77
C GLU A 808 -27.71 4.97 -7.39
N ASP A 809 -28.43 5.83 -6.64
CA ASP A 809 -29.63 6.48 -7.15
C ASP A 809 -29.37 7.63 -8.12
N LYS A 810 -28.31 8.40 -7.89
CA LYS A 810 -28.01 9.62 -8.64
C LYS A 810 -26.82 9.50 -9.59
N GLY A 811 -25.99 8.48 -9.47
CA GLY A 811 -24.71 8.44 -10.18
C GLY A 811 -23.94 9.76 -10.00
N GLY A 812 -24.08 10.36 -8.81
CA GLY A 812 -23.63 11.72 -8.56
C GLY A 812 -22.18 11.84 -8.15
N ALA A 813 -21.65 10.80 -7.52
CA ALA A 813 -20.27 10.70 -7.12
C ALA A 813 -19.86 9.23 -7.11
N TYR A 814 -18.57 8.95 -7.37
CA TYR A 814 -18.03 7.58 -7.26
C TYR A 814 -18.11 7.04 -5.81
N GLY A 815 -18.01 7.93 -4.82
CA GLY A 815 -18.20 7.59 -3.42
C GLY A 815 -18.17 8.82 -2.53
N VAL A 816 -18.78 8.70 -1.35
CA VAL A 816 -18.75 9.71 -0.29
C VAL A 816 -17.98 9.14 0.90
N GLY A 817 -16.86 9.75 1.22
CA GLY A 817 -16.06 9.41 2.42
C GLY A 817 -16.70 10.03 3.66
N VAL A 818 -16.87 9.21 4.71
CA VAL A 818 -17.28 9.67 6.04
C VAL A 818 -16.22 9.25 7.03
N GLU A 819 -15.62 10.20 7.71
CA GLU A 819 -14.59 10.01 8.74
C GLU A 819 -15.09 10.61 10.04
N CYS A 820 -14.69 10.04 11.16
CA CYS A 820 -14.98 10.60 12.49
C CYS A 820 -13.78 10.43 13.40
N GLU A 821 -13.67 11.33 14.34
CA GLU A 821 -12.62 11.35 15.34
C GLU A 821 -13.18 11.83 16.67
N ILE A 822 -12.69 11.27 17.75
CA ILE A 822 -12.90 11.75 19.11
C ILE A 822 -11.56 11.77 19.84
N ASP A 823 -11.21 12.89 20.45
CA ASP A 823 -9.97 13.12 21.18
C ASP A 823 -10.27 13.49 22.64
N LYS A 824 -9.42 13.03 23.54
CA LYS A 824 -9.56 13.32 24.96
C LYS A 824 -9.26 14.79 25.33
N TYR A 825 -8.35 15.42 24.61
CA TYR A 825 -7.76 16.70 25.01
C TYR A 825 -8.18 17.88 24.14
N SER A 826 -8.71 17.66 22.96
CA SER A 826 -9.22 18.73 22.08
C SER A 826 -10.51 19.33 22.62
N ASN A 827 -10.80 20.58 22.27
CA ASN A 827 -12.06 21.23 22.57
C ASN A 827 -12.47 22.15 21.39
N PRO A 828 -13.48 21.76 20.56
CA PRO A 828 -14.32 20.57 20.68
C PRO A 828 -13.52 19.29 20.49
N ASN A 829 -13.98 18.21 21.13
CA ASN A 829 -13.24 16.96 21.15
C ASN A 829 -13.70 15.93 20.12
N ALA A 830 -14.71 16.23 19.33
CA ALA A 830 -15.23 15.33 18.31
C ALA A 830 -15.40 16.02 16.97
N LEU A 831 -15.13 15.26 15.90
CA LEU A 831 -15.21 15.69 14.51
C LEU A 831 -15.93 14.63 13.67
N LEU A 832 -16.86 15.07 12.81
CA LEU A 832 -17.40 14.30 11.70
C LEU A 832 -17.03 15.02 10.40
N LYS A 833 -16.33 14.32 9.51
CA LYS A 833 -15.94 14.81 8.19
C LYS A 833 -16.65 14.02 7.11
N ILE A 834 -17.29 14.74 6.17
CA ILE A 834 -17.90 14.19 4.98
C ILE A 834 -17.18 14.78 3.78
N ALA A 835 -16.67 13.95 2.88
CA ALA A 835 -15.89 14.42 1.73
C ALA A 835 -16.22 13.61 0.48
N PHE A 836 -16.38 14.30 -0.66
CA PHE A 836 -16.61 13.67 -1.96
C PHE A 836 -16.14 14.54 -3.11
N ARG A 837 -16.05 13.92 -4.29
CA ARG A 837 -15.77 14.59 -5.56
C ARG A 837 -16.92 14.28 -6.53
N THR A 838 -17.35 15.28 -7.27
CA THR A 838 -18.45 15.16 -8.23
C THR A 838 -18.23 16.07 -9.45
N GLY A 839 -19.06 15.97 -10.45
CA GLY A 839 -19.16 16.96 -11.52
C GLY A 839 -19.67 18.31 -10.98
N PRO A 840 -19.12 19.46 -11.43
CA PRO A 840 -19.57 20.75 -10.94
C PRO A 840 -21.06 20.98 -11.21
N GLU A 841 -21.62 20.43 -12.28
CA GLU A 841 -23.03 20.48 -12.66
C GLU A 841 -23.98 19.70 -11.74
N LYS A 842 -23.45 18.70 -11.02
CA LYS A 842 -24.23 17.85 -10.10
C LYS A 842 -24.21 18.36 -8.65
N TYR A 843 -23.28 19.23 -8.31
CA TYR A 843 -23.02 19.70 -6.94
C TYR A 843 -24.30 20.23 -6.26
N ASP A 844 -25.03 21.16 -6.92
CA ASP A 844 -26.21 21.81 -6.34
C ASP A 844 -27.35 20.82 -6.06
N GLY A 845 -27.47 19.76 -6.86
CA GLY A 845 -28.46 18.69 -6.67
C GLY A 845 -28.06 17.69 -5.57
N LEU A 846 -26.77 17.51 -5.31
CA LEU A 846 -26.28 16.54 -4.34
C LEU A 846 -26.20 17.08 -2.91
N MET A 847 -25.88 18.36 -2.71
CA MET A 847 -25.72 18.94 -1.38
C MET A 847 -26.97 18.79 -0.50
N PRO A 848 -28.19 19.04 -0.96
CA PRO A 848 -29.40 18.80 -0.16
C PRO A 848 -29.56 17.33 0.25
N ILE A 849 -29.10 16.37 -0.59
CA ILE A 849 -29.18 14.95 -0.28
C ILE A 849 -28.19 14.63 0.86
N VAL A 850 -26.96 15.16 0.76
CA VAL A 850 -25.92 14.94 1.78
C VAL A 850 -26.38 15.45 3.16
N TYR A 851 -26.94 16.64 3.22
CA TYR A 851 -27.45 17.20 4.49
C TYR A 851 -28.64 16.41 5.02
N ARG A 852 -29.52 15.96 4.16
CA ARG A 852 -30.77 15.24 4.51
C ARG A 852 -30.43 13.92 5.22
N GLN A 853 -29.40 13.20 4.83
CA GLN A 853 -29.07 11.92 5.45
C GLN A 853 -28.69 12.07 6.94
N LEU A 854 -27.88 13.07 7.29
CA LEU A 854 -27.58 13.35 8.69
C LEU A 854 -28.85 13.78 9.48
N ALA A 855 -29.71 14.61 8.86
CA ALA A 855 -30.97 15.04 9.46
C ALA A 855 -31.94 13.87 9.69
N HIS A 856 -32.04 12.92 8.73
CA HIS A 856 -32.85 11.70 8.87
C HIS A 856 -32.39 10.87 10.08
N VAL A 857 -31.08 10.68 10.23
CA VAL A 857 -30.52 9.96 11.41
C VAL A 857 -30.87 10.68 12.70
N ALA A 858 -30.74 12.01 12.75
CA ALA A 858 -31.10 12.80 13.94
C ALA A 858 -32.60 12.76 14.27
N GLN A 859 -33.46 12.54 13.28
CA GLN A 859 -34.90 12.32 13.47
C GLN A 859 -35.26 10.86 13.84
N GLY A 860 -34.29 9.98 13.97
CA GLY A 860 -34.49 8.58 14.31
C GLY A 860 -34.87 7.70 13.11
N GLN A 861 -34.74 8.21 11.89
CA GLN A 861 -34.99 7.45 10.65
C GLN A 861 -33.75 6.58 10.34
N ILE A 862 -33.55 5.55 11.14
CA ILE A 862 -32.44 4.61 11.01
C ILE A 862 -33.00 3.24 10.70
N ASN A 863 -32.55 2.64 9.61
CA ASN A 863 -33.00 1.31 9.24
C ASN A 863 -32.44 0.27 10.25
N ALA A 864 -33.34 -0.51 10.88
CA ALA A 864 -32.99 -1.53 11.84
C ALA A 864 -32.07 -2.61 11.24
N GLU A 865 -32.19 -2.87 9.94
CA GLU A 865 -31.29 -3.77 9.22
C GLU A 865 -29.86 -3.25 9.15
N SER A 866 -29.68 -1.94 8.92
CA SER A 866 -28.34 -1.31 8.95
C SER A 866 -27.67 -1.48 10.28
N ILE A 867 -28.40 -1.36 11.39
CA ILE A 867 -27.82 -1.59 12.73
C ILE A 867 -27.42 -3.04 12.91
N ARG A 868 -28.24 -4.00 12.45
CA ARG A 868 -27.86 -5.44 12.51
C ARG A 868 -26.59 -5.72 11.73
N LYS A 869 -26.48 -5.16 10.52
CA LYS A 869 -25.29 -5.27 9.66
C LYS A 869 -24.05 -4.69 10.36
N ILE A 870 -24.18 -3.51 10.97
CA ILE A 870 -23.08 -2.83 11.68
C ILE A 870 -22.61 -3.66 12.89
N LYS A 871 -23.53 -4.16 13.70
CA LYS A 871 -23.20 -5.04 14.86
C LYS A 871 -22.48 -6.32 14.40
N ALA A 872 -22.98 -6.95 13.35
CA ALA A 872 -22.33 -8.15 12.79
C ALA A 872 -20.93 -7.87 12.31
N TYR A 873 -20.71 -6.72 11.67
CA TYR A 873 -19.38 -6.27 11.24
C TYR A 873 -18.45 -6.05 12.44
N TYR A 874 -18.90 -5.34 13.49
CA TYR A 874 -18.05 -5.07 14.66
C TYR A 874 -17.59 -6.34 15.35
N LYS A 875 -18.50 -7.28 15.62
CA LYS A 875 -18.15 -8.56 16.24
C LYS A 875 -17.15 -9.35 15.42
N LYS A 876 -17.35 -9.37 14.10
CA LYS A 876 -16.43 -10.03 13.18
C LYS A 876 -15.05 -9.36 13.15
N ALA A 877 -15.01 -8.02 13.04
CA ALA A 877 -13.78 -7.26 13.05
C ALA A 877 -12.99 -7.46 14.34
N HIS A 878 -13.67 -7.37 15.49
CA HIS A 878 -13.06 -7.58 16.80
C HIS A 878 -12.41 -8.98 16.93
N GLN A 879 -13.10 -10.04 16.50
CA GLN A 879 -12.53 -11.40 16.50
C GLN A 879 -11.25 -11.52 15.65
N GLN A 880 -11.12 -10.72 14.60
CA GLN A 880 -9.94 -10.72 13.73
C GLN A 880 -8.80 -9.81 14.22
N GLU A 881 -9.13 -8.80 15.01
CA GLU A 881 -8.16 -7.83 15.53
C GLU A 881 -7.47 -8.32 16.81
N VAL A 882 -8.18 -9.00 17.68
CA VAL A 882 -7.63 -9.49 18.97
C VAL A 882 -6.47 -10.49 18.83
N ILE A 883 -6.29 -11.06 17.65
CA ILE A 883 -5.19 -11.96 17.32
C ILE A 883 -4.01 -11.22 16.62
N LEU A 884 -3.95 -9.88 16.72
CA LEU A 884 -2.90 -9.06 16.14
C LEU A 884 -2.12 -8.30 17.22
N ASN A 885 -0.82 -8.23 17.07
CA ASN A 885 0.05 -7.47 17.97
C ASN A 885 -0.29 -5.96 17.95
N ASP A 886 -0.65 -5.40 16.79
CA ASP A 886 -0.99 -3.98 16.65
C ASP A 886 -2.24 -3.58 17.44
N TYR A 887 -3.24 -4.48 17.51
CA TYR A 887 -4.41 -4.28 18.35
C TYR A 887 -3.99 -4.09 19.82
N TRP A 888 -3.18 -5.00 20.35
CA TRP A 888 -2.74 -4.94 21.73
C TRP A 888 -1.79 -3.78 22.02
N ASN A 889 -0.97 -3.38 21.06
CA ASN A 889 -0.20 -2.14 21.15
C ASN A 889 -1.12 -0.94 21.38
N THR A 890 -2.22 -0.87 20.65
CA THR A 890 -3.18 0.24 20.77
C THR A 890 -3.94 0.17 22.10
N ILE A 891 -4.52 -0.97 22.44
CA ILE A 891 -5.33 -1.15 23.65
C ILE A 891 -4.50 -0.90 24.92
N VAL A 892 -3.32 -1.51 25.02
CA VAL A 892 -2.47 -1.33 26.22
C VAL A 892 -1.95 0.12 26.29
N TYR A 893 -1.56 0.71 25.16
CA TYR A 893 -1.13 2.12 25.13
C TYR A 893 -2.25 3.07 25.59
N GLN A 894 -3.50 2.87 25.13
CA GLN A 894 -4.65 3.67 25.56
C GLN A 894 -4.94 3.51 27.06
N GLN A 895 -4.86 2.28 27.57
CA GLN A 895 -4.99 2.02 29.00
C GLN A 895 -3.90 2.71 29.81
N LEU A 896 -2.65 2.65 29.38
CA LEU A 896 -1.51 3.25 30.06
C LEU A 896 -1.53 4.79 30.03
N ARG A 897 -2.01 5.38 28.94
CA ARG A 897 -2.01 6.81 28.75
C ARG A 897 -3.26 7.50 29.24
N TYR A 898 -4.43 6.91 28.96
CA TYR A 898 -5.73 7.53 29.23
C TYR A 898 -6.50 6.88 30.37
N GLY A 899 -6.08 5.71 30.87
CA GLY A 899 -6.77 4.96 31.90
C GLY A 899 -8.08 4.31 31.42
N ILE A 900 -8.26 4.14 30.10
CA ILE A 900 -9.51 3.66 29.49
C ILE A 900 -9.32 2.25 28.95
N ASP A 901 -10.18 1.35 29.39
CA ASP A 901 -10.28 -0.01 28.83
C ASP A 901 -11.23 -0.03 27.64
N MET A 902 -10.66 -0.14 26.45
CA MET A 902 -11.39 -0.22 25.19
C MET A 902 -11.67 -1.66 24.74
N HIS A 903 -11.26 -2.68 25.52
CA HIS A 903 -11.31 -4.09 25.12
C HIS A 903 -12.33 -4.92 25.91
N SER A 904 -12.25 -4.91 27.24
CA SER A 904 -12.88 -5.96 28.07
C SER A 904 -14.39 -6.12 27.91
N ASN A 905 -15.11 -5.05 27.60
CA ASN A 905 -16.56 -5.06 27.44
C ASN A 905 -17.01 -4.79 26.00
N TYR A 906 -16.10 -4.88 25.02
CA TYR A 906 -16.39 -4.47 23.65
C TYR A 906 -17.59 -5.19 23.03
N ASP A 907 -17.66 -6.51 23.10
CA ASP A 907 -18.79 -7.28 22.53
C ASP A 907 -20.12 -6.96 23.23
N ALA A 908 -20.11 -6.73 24.53
CA ALA A 908 -21.30 -6.32 25.28
C ALA A 908 -21.76 -4.90 24.88
N LEU A 909 -20.82 -3.98 24.66
CA LEU A 909 -21.12 -2.64 24.16
C LEU A 909 -21.72 -2.68 22.75
N VAL A 910 -21.19 -3.54 21.89
CA VAL A 910 -21.76 -3.79 20.54
C VAL A 910 -23.19 -4.32 20.64
N ASP A 911 -23.47 -5.26 21.57
CA ASP A 911 -24.82 -5.79 21.77
C ASP A 911 -25.81 -4.74 22.29
N GLN A 912 -25.37 -3.84 23.16
CA GLN A 912 -26.18 -2.76 23.71
C GLN A 912 -26.39 -1.58 22.76
N LEU A 913 -25.52 -1.40 21.76
CA LEU A 913 -25.62 -0.28 20.79
C LEU A 913 -27.03 -0.24 20.17
N SER A 914 -27.70 0.88 20.25
CA SER A 914 -29.08 1.08 19.76
C SER A 914 -29.20 2.20 18.73
N ALA A 915 -30.34 2.26 18.02
CA ALA A 915 -30.69 3.37 17.15
C ALA A 915 -30.70 4.70 17.92
N ALA A 916 -31.16 4.68 19.18
CA ALA A 916 -31.21 5.87 20.02
C ALA A 916 -29.82 6.44 20.36
N ASP A 917 -28.79 5.60 20.48
CA ASP A 917 -27.42 6.06 20.73
C ASP A 917 -26.86 6.78 19.50
N ILE A 918 -27.07 6.21 18.32
CA ILE A 918 -26.66 6.80 17.03
C ILE A 918 -27.42 8.11 16.78
N GLN A 919 -28.75 8.11 17.03
CA GLN A 919 -29.61 9.29 16.93
C GLN A 919 -29.11 10.40 17.83
N ARG A 920 -28.77 10.10 19.08
CA ARG A 920 -28.28 11.09 20.06
C ARG A 920 -27.00 11.76 19.58
N VAL A 921 -26.04 11.01 19.00
CA VAL A 921 -24.83 11.60 18.41
C VAL A 921 -25.18 12.51 17.23
N ALA A 922 -26.05 12.09 16.32
CA ALA A 922 -26.50 12.92 15.19
C ALA A 922 -27.21 14.20 15.65
N GLN A 923 -28.05 14.11 16.69
CA GLN A 923 -28.69 15.27 17.31
C GLN A 923 -27.68 16.22 17.94
N THR A 924 -26.65 15.70 18.62
CA THR A 924 -25.57 16.51 19.18
C THR A 924 -24.82 17.28 18.10
N ILE A 925 -24.53 16.65 16.97
CA ILE A 925 -23.91 17.29 15.81
C ILE A 925 -24.79 18.44 15.28
N ILE A 926 -26.07 18.20 15.05
CA ILE A 926 -26.99 19.24 14.50
C ILE A 926 -27.18 20.38 15.52
N LYS A 927 -27.35 20.05 16.81
CA LYS A 927 -27.51 21.05 17.89
C LYS A 927 -26.29 21.91 18.10
N SER A 928 -25.08 21.39 17.81
CA SER A 928 -23.84 22.17 17.96
C SER A 928 -23.85 23.40 17.07
N ASN A 929 -24.55 23.32 15.93
CA ASN A 929 -24.56 24.36 14.90
C ASN A 929 -23.17 24.81 14.44
N ARG A 930 -22.19 23.88 14.49
CA ARG A 930 -20.77 24.10 14.13
C ARG A 930 -20.48 23.30 12.88
N ARG A 931 -20.37 23.98 11.74
CA ARG A 931 -20.15 23.37 10.45
C ARG A 931 -19.25 24.24 9.60
N ILE A 932 -18.22 23.65 9.01
CA ILE A 932 -17.42 24.29 7.97
C ILE A 932 -17.61 23.47 6.69
N GLU A 933 -18.21 24.09 5.69
CA GLU A 933 -18.27 23.53 4.34
C GLU A 933 -17.24 24.22 3.46
N ILE A 934 -16.45 23.41 2.76
CA ILE A 934 -15.40 23.89 1.85
C ILE A 934 -15.58 23.20 0.52
N THR A 935 -15.77 24.00 -0.52
CA THR A 935 -15.98 23.50 -1.88
C THR A 935 -15.09 24.25 -2.85
N MET A 936 -14.31 23.50 -3.64
CA MET A 936 -13.55 24.02 -4.78
C MET A 936 -14.16 23.46 -6.05
N LYS A 937 -14.65 24.33 -6.92
CA LYS A 937 -15.24 23.98 -8.23
C LYS A 937 -14.26 24.29 -9.35
N SER A 938 -14.29 23.51 -10.45
CA SER A 938 -13.65 23.94 -11.69
C SER A 938 -14.33 25.20 -12.23
N GLU A 939 -13.52 26.10 -12.80
CA GLU A 939 -13.99 27.26 -13.55
C GLU A 939 -14.80 26.84 -14.78
#